data_b2ee3c5cd63717aef3ab3f7f301121c3
#
_entry.id   b2ee3c5cd63717aef3ab3f7f301121c3
#
_cell.length_a   1.000
_cell.length_b   1.000
_cell.length_c   1.000
_cell.angle_alpha   90.00
_cell.angle_beta   90.00
_cell.angle_gamma   90.00
#
_symmetry.space_group_name_H-M   'P 1'
#
loop_
_entity.id
_entity.type
_entity.pdbx_description
1 polymer ?
#
loop_
_entity_poly.entity_id
_entity_poly.type
_entity_poly.pdbx_seq_one_letter_code
_entity_poly.pdbx_strand_id
1 'polypeptide(L)'
;MHGRLISFCSRWSFLVLLFSGIATASDDTTRKPLEFNRDIRPILAENCFYCHGPDPNKRKADLRLDQRQSALDAGAIDPSESLIIDRIHSDDSELRMPPPDSNRHLSQREKKVLTRWIQEGATYQAHWAFIAPVQMNPPVINTPSLQNWPKNPIDSFILAQLEEVGLVPSPEADRETLIRRLYADLIGLPPSPESIDDFLTNQSPDAYEQLVNQLLANQHYGERMAIAWLDAARFADSNGFQQDGDTWQWIWRDWVIDALNDDMPFDQFSIEQLAGDLLPDATQQQQIATAFNRNHLLNGEGGAIAEEQRFNNLFDRVDTTSTTWLGLTMACAQCHDHKYDPLTQSDYYQLLHVFNQVSETGRPGRQSSRIRVATPFLEVATTDQKKQLSQLKQNMKLLEKDAKPILDVAYAAWKSGLFSDGQAADGKDLPRSLTPLLRKPKDTQSAAEKKKIESGLRSFFNSKVKRSVTNDVAVVTEYDKAKQAYDAFNGDEIPRVMVMNDDKPRETRVLDRGDYLSPIGDALAFAPPANLPPLPDSFPKNRLGLARWLFLQNHPLTARVQVNRMWQRFFGTGLVKTTEDMGVQSEYPRHLALLDWLAIEFQKQGWSQKSMHKLLVMSATYRQTSRINANQLEKDPENRLHGRASRFRMPAMVLRDWALACSGLLNEDIGGAPVYPYQPDQIWESLAITKERDFTYPQSTGTDLYRRSMYTFWRRTVAPANMFDSANRRTCTVRVNQTCTPLHALTTLNDPTWVEAARSLAKRCMTNRNTLDEQIIFAFRTVVSRLPTSTERAVLADMYAHQHSHTTVESAHAFLGSDTCLQDASYDPVKLTALGSVCLAILNLDEALTRE
;
A
#
# COMPACT_ATOMS: atom_id res chain seq x y z
N MET A 1 40.03 17.61 -48.09
CA MET A 1 41.38 18.18 -48.00
C MET A 1 41.86 17.89 -46.60
N HIS A 2 42.58 16.83 -46.41
CA HIS A 2 44.03 16.69 -46.27
C HIS A 2 44.54 17.60 -45.15
N GLY A 3 45.25 17.18 -44.13
CA GLY A 3 46.01 15.95 -43.87
C GLY A 3 46.67 15.93 -42.51
N ARG A 4 47.07 14.73 -42.17
CA ARG A 4 48.28 14.21 -41.53
C ARG A 4 48.68 14.76 -40.13
N LEU A 5 48.59 13.91 -39.13
CA LEU A 5 49.64 12.97 -38.63
C LEU A 5 50.97 13.64 -38.25
N ILE A 6 51.37 13.52 -36.96
CA ILE A 6 52.71 13.09 -36.58
C ILE A 6 52.64 12.39 -35.20
N SER A 7 53.14 11.16 -35.18
CA SER A 7 53.40 10.25 -34.07
C SER A 7 54.68 10.66 -33.34
N PHE A 8 54.74 10.51 -32.00
CA PHE A 8 55.99 10.39 -31.30
C PHE A 8 55.87 9.27 -30.24
N CYS A 9 56.52 8.16 -30.57
CA CYS A 9 56.87 7.13 -29.64
C CYS A 9 58.01 7.59 -28.75
N SER A 10 57.93 7.44 -27.46
CA SER A 10 59.11 7.25 -26.62
C SER A 10 58.84 6.09 -25.64
N ARG A 11 59.63 5.04 -25.83
CA ARG A 11 59.76 3.85 -25.01
C ARG A 11 60.36 4.23 -23.65
N TRP A 12 59.66 3.88 -22.57
CA TRP A 12 60.30 3.67 -21.28
C TRP A 12 59.88 2.29 -20.78
N SER A 13 60.88 1.39 -20.83
CA SER A 13 60.86 0.07 -20.26
C SER A 13 60.98 0.20 -18.74
N PHE A 14 59.91 -0.07 -17.98
CA PHE A 14 59.99 -0.30 -16.55
C PHE A 14 59.90 -1.80 -16.29
N LEU A 15 61.02 -2.32 -15.78
CA LEU A 15 61.21 -3.68 -15.30
C LEU A 15 60.32 -3.87 -14.05
N VAL A 16 59.17 -4.53 -14.20
CA VAL A 16 58.32 -4.94 -13.04
C VAL A 16 58.87 -6.26 -12.52
N LEU A 17 59.56 -6.18 -11.42
CA LEU A 17 59.88 -7.34 -10.58
C LEU A 17 58.56 -7.90 -10.01
N LEU A 18 58.11 -9.02 -10.56
CA LEU A 18 57.05 -9.85 -9.99
C LEU A 18 57.55 -10.45 -8.66
N PHE A 19 57.21 -9.76 -7.55
CA PHE A 19 57.14 -10.45 -6.26
C PHE A 19 55.79 -11.19 -6.21
N SER A 20 55.82 -12.47 -6.54
CA SER A 20 54.74 -13.40 -6.26
C SER A 20 54.74 -13.64 -4.74
N GLY A 21 54.16 -12.70 -4.01
CA GLY A 21 53.69 -12.94 -2.67
C GLY A 21 52.52 -13.90 -2.74
N ILE A 22 52.77 -15.17 -2.52
CA ILE A 22 51.72 -16.12 -2.16
C ILE A 22 51.17 -15.62 -0.82
N ALA A 23 50.11 -14.82 -0.86
CA ALA A 23 49.28 -14.66 0.30
C ALA A 23 48.60 -16.00 0.57
N THR A 24 49.25 -16.79 1.42
CA THR A 24 48.55 -17.85 2.12
C THR A 24 47.48 -17.19 2.92
N ALA A 25 46.24 -17.16 2.36
CA ALA A 25 45.08 -16.90 3.14
C ALA A 25 45.09 -17.88 4.29
N SER A 26 45.42 -17.41 5.49
CA SER A 26 45.32 -18.18 6.71
C SER A 26 43.86 -18.63 6.82
N ASP A 27 43.64 -19.93 6.60
CA ASP A 27 42.37 -20.63 6.81
C ASP A 27 42.15 -20.75 8.34
N ASP A 28 42.13 -19.60 9.03
CA ASP A 28 41.82 -19.52 10.46
C ASP A 28 40.36 -19.15 10.62
N THR A 29 39.52 -20.09 10.21
CA THR A 29 38.18 -20.18 10.73
C THR A 29 38.27 -20.70 12.15
N THR A 30 38.37 -19.84 13.13
CA THR A 30 37.80 -20.05 14.47
C THR A 30 36.32 -20.32 14.27
N ARG A 31 36.02 -21.62 14.23
CA ARG A 31 34.85 -22.18 13.51
C ARG A 31 33.59 -21.84 14.22
N LYS A 32 32.92 -20.76 13.82
CA LYS A 32 31.48 -20.60 14.14
C LYS A 32 30.77 -21.89 13.75
N PRO A 33 29.87 -22.42 14.59
CA PRO A 33 29.02 -23.55 14.22
C PRO A 33 28.26 -23.24 12.94
N LEU A 34 28.14 -24.22 12.04
CA LEU A 34 27.32 -24.07 10.86
C LEU A 34 25.84 -24.06 11.26
N GLU A 35 25.08 -23.08 10.74
CA GLU A 35 23.64 -23.00 10.89
C GLU A 35 22.95 -23.29 9.57
N PHE A 36 22.01 -24.24 9.57
CA PHE A 36 21.37 -24.69 8.33
C PHE A 36 20.72 -23.56 7.56
N ASN A 37 19.95 -22.70 8.21
CA ASN A 37 19.24 -21.59 7.56
C ASN A 37 20.17 -20.51 7.01
N ARG A 38 21.32 -20.27 7.68
CA ARG A 38 22.27 -19.21 7.29
C ARG A 38 23.26 -19.69 6.24
N ASP A 39 23.84 -20.88 6.44
CA ASP A 39 25.01 -21.33 5.71
C ASP A 39 24.69 -22.37 4.66
N ILE A 40 23.68 -23.22 4.85
CA ILE A 40 23.41 -24.40 4.05
C ILE A 40 22.18 -24.22 3.14
N ARG A 41 21.04 -23.81 3.73
CA ARG A 41 19.79 -23.65 2.98
C ARG A 41 19.92 -22.76 1.75
N PRO A 42 20.61 -21.60 1.78
CA PRO A 42 20.79 -20.78 0.59
C PRO A 42 21.51 -21.52 -0.54
N ILE A 43 22.57 -22.29 -0.20
CA ILE A 43 23.31 -23.09 -1.18
C ILE A 43 22.42 -24.18 -1.80
N LEU A 44 21.66 -24.91 -0.98
CA LEU A 44 20.75 -25.95 -1.45
C LEU A 44 19.58 -25.38 -2.26
N ALA A 45 19.02 -24.26 -1.83
CA ALA A 45 17.89 -23.59 -2.50
C ALA A 45 18.28 -23.11 -3.91
N GLU A 46 19.44 -22.49 -4.05
CA GLU A 46 19.93 -21.99 -5.33
C GLU A 46 20.35 -23.13 -6.27
N ASN A 47 21.01 -24.16 -5.75
CA ASN A 47 21.68 -25.14 -6.60
C ASN A 47 20.98 -26.50 -6.67
N CYS A 48 20.15 -26.90 -5.69
CA CYS A 48 19.65 -28.26 -5.56
C CYS A 48 18.12 -28.38 -5.57
N PHE A 49 17.39 -27.50 -4.87
CA PHE A 49 15.93 -27.66 -4.65
C PHE A 49 15.09 -27.57 -5.92
N TYR A 50 15.59 -27.01 -6.99
CA TYR A 50 14.86 -27.01 -8.26
C TYR A 50 14.61 -28.46 -8.76
N CYS A 51 15.61 -29.37 -8.62
CA CYS A 51 15.52 -30.76 -9.04
C CYS A 51 15.30 -31.73 -7.87
N HIS A 52 15.65 -31.36 -6.64
CA HIS A 52 15.59 -32.20 -5.45
C HIS A 52 14.87 -31.49 -4.29
N GLY A 53 13.77 -30.82 -4.61
CA GLY A 53 12.98 -30.06 -3.67
C GLY A 53 11.51 -30.46 -3.65
N PRO A 54 10.62 -29.57 -3.17
CA PRO A 54 9.20 -29.86 -2.95
C PRO A 54 8.40 -30.09 -4.22
N ASP A 55 8.76 -29.49 -5.37
CA ASP A 55 7.98 -29.58 -6.60
C ASP A 55 8.00 -31.00 -7.22
N PRO A 56 6.91 -31.77 -7.17
CA PRO A 56 6.87 -33.14 -7.67
C PRO A 56 7.05 -33.20 -9.20
N ASN A 57 6.69 -32.12 -9.93
CA ASN A 57 6.78 -32.10 -11.39
C ASN A 57 8.22 -31.91 -11.90
N LYS A 58 9.10 -31.38 -11.08
CA LYS A 58 10.52 -31.13 -11.40
C LYS A 58 11.47 -32.07 -10.67
N ARG A 59 10.96 -32.79 -9.68
CA ARG A 59 11.78 -33.69 -8.84
C ARG A 59 12.43 -34.78 -9.65
N LYS A 60 13.71 -34.98 -9.40
CA LYS A 60 14.50 -36.03 -10.01
C LYS A 60 14.90 -37.06 -8.95
N ALA A 61 14.96 -38.34 -9.37
CA ALA A 61 15.27 -39.46 -8.49
C ALA A 61 14.43 -39.58 -7.21
N ASP A 62 13.24 -38.95 -7.19
CA ASP A 62 12.36 -38.84 -6.04
C ASP A 62 13.02 -38.31 -4.75
N LEU A 63 14.15 -37.63 -4.89
CA LEU A 63 14.98 -37.13 -3.80
C LEU A 63 14.51 -35.77 -3.34
N ARG A 64 14.33 -35.61 -2.01
CA ARG A 64 13.95 -34.38 -1.32
C ARG A 64 15.06 -33.92 -0.38
N LEU A 65 15.94 -33.02 -0.88
CA LEU A 65 16.99 -32.41 -0.07
C LEU A 65 16.49 -31.29 0.85
N ASP A 66 15.26 -30.90 0.73
CA ASP A 66 14.57 -30.00 1.67
C ASP A 66 14.04 -30.73 2.90
N GLN A 67 14.05 -32.08 2.90
CA GLN A 67 13.61 -32.94 4.00
C GLN A 67 14.75 -33.86 4.45
N ARG A 68 15.16 -33.72 5.73
CA ARG A 68 16.29 -34.51 6.27
C ARG A 68 16.09 -36.00 6.12
N GLN A 69 14.90 -36.52 6.45
CA GLN A 69 14.65 -37.97 6.40
C GLN A 69 14.77 -38.51 4.98
N SER A 70 14.15 -37.86 4.01
CA SER A 70 14.27 -38.25 2.60
C SER A 70 15.70 -38.20 2.10
N ALA A 71 16.48 -37.22 2.52
CA ALA A 71 17.90 -37.11 2.15
C ALA A 71 18.77 -38.22 2.80
N LEU A 72 18.43 -38.63 4.04
CA LEU A 72 19.08 -39.76 4.71
C LEU A 72 18.72 -41.09 4.06
N ASP A 73 17.41 -41.34 3.84
CA ASP A 73 16.93 -42.59 3.25
C ASP A 73 17.48 -42.81 1.85
N ALA A 74 17.79 -41.75 1.14
CA ALA A 74 18.47 -41.80 -0.17
C ALA A 74 20.00 -41.89 -0.09
N GLY A 75 20.60 -41.94 1.10
CA GLY A 75 22.07 -41.93 1.27
C GLY A 75 22.75 -40.63 0.85
N ALA A 76 21.95 -39.54 0.66
CA ALA A 76 22.46 -38.28 0.13
C ALA A 76 23.38 -37.56 1.12
N ILE A 77 23.06 -37.62 2.42
CA ILE A 77 23.70 -36.88 3.52
C ILE A 77 24.22 -37.78 4.64
N ASP A 78 24.51 -39.05 4.35
CA ASP A 78 25.14 -39.93 5.33
C ASP A 78 26.57 -39.43 5.61
N PRO A 79 26.99 -39.22 6.86
CA PRO A 79 28.34 -38.71 7.16
C PRO A 79 29.45 -39.67 6.78
N SER A 80 29.18 -40.96 6.68
CA SER A 80 30.17 -41.99 6.37
C SER A 80 30.31 -42.24 4.86
N GLU A 81 29.21 -42.06 4.07
CA GLU A 81 29.20 -42.41 2.63
C GLU A 81 28.16 -41.51 1.92
N SER A 82 28.47 -40.20 1.78
CA SER A 82 27.54 -39.19 1.26
C SER A 82 27.56 -39.08 -0.25
N LEU A 83 26.45 -39.41 -0.90
CA LEU A 83 26.26 -39.21 -2.33
C LEU A 83 26.35 -37.74 -2.74
N ILE A 84 25.99 -36.78 -1.89
CA ILE A 84 26.17 -35.36 -2.21
C ILE A 84 27.64 -35.02 -2.31
N ILE A 85 28.45 -35.43 -1.33
CA ILE A 85 29.92 -35.15 -1.34
C ILE A 85 30.53 -35.69 -2.62
N ASP A 86 30.25 -36.95 -2.95
CA ASP A 86 30.78 -37.60 -4.15
C ASP A 86 30.37 -36.84 -5.42
N ARG A 87 29.12 -36.44 -5.51
CA ARG A 87 28.59 -35.80 -6.71
C ARG A 87 29.06 -34.35 -6.87
N ILE A 88 29.18 -33.57 -5.80
CA ILE A 88 29.61 -32.17 -5.90
C ILE A 88 31.11 -32.06 -6.19
N HIS A 89 31.89 -33.08 -5.86
CA HIS A 89 33.36 -33.17 -6.12
C HIS A 89 33.70 -33.95 -7.36
N SER A 90 32.74 -34.61 -8.03
CA SER A 90 33.03 -35.42 -9.24
C SER A 90 33.49 -34.54 -10.40
N ASP A 91 34.54 -35.01 -11.09
CA ASP A 91 34.99 -34.43 -12.36
C ASP A 91 34.24 -34.99 -13.56
N ASP A 92 33.55 -36.12 -13.39
CA ASP A 92 32.72 -36.74 -14.41
C ASP A 92 31.42 -35.88 -14.60
N SER A 93 31.22 -35.38 -15.81
CA SER A 93 30.12 -34.56 -16.19
C SER A 93 28.74 -35.24 -16.04
N GLU A 94 28.67 -36.58 -16.12
CA GLU A 94 27.41 -37.32 -15.95
C GLU A 94 27.08 -37.56 -14.48
N LEU A 95 28.07 -37.57 -13.62
CA LEU A 95 27.92 -37.80 -12.19
C LEU A 95 27.84 -36.48 -11.40
N ARG A 96 28.47 -35.42 -11.92
CA ARG A 96 28.60 -34.14 -11.20
C ARG A 96 27.25 -33.45 -10.95
N MET A 97 27.09 -32.95 -9.73
CA MET A 97 25.95 -32.13 -9.34
C MET A 97 26.41 -30.74 -8.84
N PRO A 98 25.71 -29.67 -9.23
CA PRO A 98 24.67 -29.60 -10.25
C PRO A 98 25.16 -30.01 -11.64
N PRO A 99 24.25 -30.54 -12.51
CA PRO A 99 24.65 -30.93 -13.88
C PRO A 99 25.19 -29.71 -14.65
N PRO A 100 26.20 -29.90 -15.54
CA PRO A 100 26.80 -28.80 -16.28
C PRO A 100 25.82 -27.96 -17.13
N ASP A 101 24.79 -28.60 -17.66
CA ASP A 101 23.72 -27.97 -18.47
C ASP A 101 22.66 -27.24 -17.67
N SER A 102 22.70 -27.30 -16.34
CA SER A 102 21.71 -26.69 -15.47
C SER A 102 21.88 -25.18 -15.25
N ASN A 103 22.97 -24.56 -15.75
CA ASN A 103 23.38 -23.18 -15.45
C ASN A 103 23.56 -22.89 -13.95
N ARG A 104 23.84 -23.91 -13.12
CA ARG A 104 24.07 -23.84 -11.68
C ARG A 104 25.44 -24.32 -11.35
N HIS A 105 26.16 -23.61 -10.49
CA HIS A 105 27.53 -23.90 -10.16
C HIS A 105 27.82 -23.67 -8.69
N LEU A 106 28.42 -24.66 -8.04
CA LEU A 106 28.93 -24.53 -6.68
C LEU A 106 30.37 -23.98 -6.70
N SER A 107 30.61 -22.92 -5.98
CA SER A 107 31.95 -22.42 -5.71
C SER A 107 32.72 -23.39 -4.81
N GLN A 108 34.03 -23.29 -4.79
CA GLN A 108 34.89 -24.14 -3.91
C GLN A 108 34.57 -23.91 -2.43
N ARG A 109 34.14 -22.68 -2.06
CA ARG A 109 33.71 -22.34 -0.70
C ARG A 109 32.42 -23.09 -0.35
N GLU A 110 31.43 -23.08 -1.22
CA GLU A 110 30.14 -23.75 -1.00
C GLU A 110 30.28 -25.24 -0.90
N LYS A 111 31.14 -25.87 -1.76
CA LYS A 111 31.50 -27.29 -1.66
C LYS A 111 32.09 -27.63 -0.30
N LYS A 112 33.06 -26.83 0.19
CA LYS A 112 33.67 -27.03 1.52
C LYS A 112 32.62 -26.88 2.65
N VAL A 113 31.72 -25.92 2.56
CA VAL A 113 30.66 -25.71 3.54
C VAL A 113 29.69 -26.89 3.59
N LEU A 114 29.20 -27.36 2.43
CA LEU A 114 28.33 -28.54 2.35
C LEU A 114 29.02 -29.80 2.88
N THR A 115 30.28 -30.03 2.47
CA THR A 115 31.06 -31.17 2.94
C THR A 115 31.20 -31.17 4.46
N ARG A 116 31.60 -30.05 5.03
CA ARG A 116 31.73 -29.86 6.48
C ARG A 116 30.40 -30.10 7.21
N TRP A 117 29.32 -29.55 6.71
CA TRP A 117 27.99 -29.72 7.29
C TRP A 117 27.54 -31.18 7.34
N ILE A 118 27.78 -31.92 6.27
CA ILE A 118 27.46 -33.37 6.22
C ILE A 118 28.32 -34.12 7.22
N GLN A 119 29.61 -33.86 7.28
CA GLN A 119 30.54 -34.47 8.25
C GLN A 119 30.19 -34.13 9.71
N GLU A 120 29.59 -32.96 9.99
CA GLU A 120 29.09 -32.54 11.30
C GLU A 120 27.69 -33.12 11.62
N GLY A 121 27.15 -34.01 10.79
CA GLY A 121 25.90 -34.75 11.04
C GLY A 121 24.66 -34.21 10.34
N ALA A 122 24.83 -33.32 9.38
CA ALA A 122 23.77 -32.79 8.52
C ALA A 122 22.53 -32.39 9.30
N THR A 123 22.70 -31.49 10.27
CA THR A 123 21.58 -30.98 11.09
C THR A 123 20.71 -30.00 10.27
N TYR A 124 19.42 -30.30 10.15
CA TYR A 124 18.43 -29.43 9.49
C TYR A 124 17.70 -28.55 10.54
N GLN A 125 17.23 -27.43 10.05
CA GLN A 125 16.34 -26.53 10.81
C GLN A 125 15.10 -26.25 9.98
N ALA A 126 13.94 -26.04 10.60
CA ALA A 126 12.81 -25.42 9.94
C ALA A 126 13.23 -24.07 9.35
N HIS A 127 12.52 -23.60 8.32
CA HIS A 127 12.85 -22.27 7.76
C HIS A 127 12.73 -21.20 8.85
N TRP A 128 13.68 -20.26 8.88
CA TRP A 128 13.78 -19.23 9.94
C TRP A 128 12.47 -18.48 10.20
N ALA A 129 11.69 -18.23 9.12
CA ALA A 129 10.44 -17.51 9.22
C ALA A 129 9.35 -18.26 10.01
N PHE A 130 9.40 -19.60 10.05
CA PHE A 130 8.44 -20.44 10.76
C PHE A 130 8.92 -20.85 12.17
N ILE A 131 10.07 -20.36 12.60
CA ILE A 131 10.59 -20.53 13.97
C ILE A 131 10.19 -19.29 14.76
N ALA A 132 9.64 -19.47 15.97
CA ALA A 132 9.30 -18.35 16.84
C ALA A 132 10.52 -17.43 17.08
N PRO A 133 10.33 -16.09 17.18
CA PRO A 133 11.41 -15.17 17.47
C PRO A 133 12.13 -15.54 18.77
N VAL A 134 13.45 -15.44 18.77
CA VAL A 134 14.29 -15.76 19.93
C VAL A 134 14.81 -14.49 20.57
N GLN A 135 14.62 -14.35 21.90
CA GLN A 135 15.16 -13.22 22.65
C GLN A 135 16.70 -13.26 22.63
N MET A 136 17.29 -12.30 21.94
CA MET A 136 18.72 -12.12 21.89
C MET A 136 19.12 -10.93 22.78
N ASN A 137 20.24 -11.05 23.48
CA ASN A 137 20.82 -9.89 24.13
C ASN A 137 21.58 -9.04 23.12
N PRO A 138 21.53 -7.69 23.26
CA PRO A 138 22.33 -6.81 22.42
C PRO A 138 23.82 -7.22 22.49
N PRO A 139 24.51 -7.33 21.34
CA PRO A 139 25.92 -7.71 21.30
C PRO A 139 26.81 -6.74 22.08
N VAL A 140 27.88 -7.26 22.69
CA VAL A 140 28.94 -6.45 23.31
C VAL A 140 29.83 -5.89 22.22
N ILE A 141 30.12 -4.59 22.29
CA ILE A 141 30.99 -3.90 21.31
C ILE A 141 32.44 -4.09 21.70
N ASN A 142 33.24 -4.64 20.79
CA ASN A 142 34.63 -4.98 21.03
C ASN A 142 35.60 -3.81 20.72
N THR A 143 35.23 -2.90 19.81
CA THR A 143 36.05 -1.77 19.41
C THR A 143 35.97 -0.64 20.45
N PRO A 144 37.05 -0.36 21.23
CA PRO A 144 37.01 0.61 22.33
C PRO A 144 36.55 2.01 21.92
N SER A 145 36.95 2.48 20.72
CA SER A 145 36.57 3.80 20.20
C SER A 145 35.09 3.92 19.82
N LEU A 146 34.37 2.80 19.70
CA LEU A 146 32.95 2.77 19.29
C LEU A 146 32.01 2.35 20.43
N GLN A 147 32.52 2.08 21.63
CA GLN A 147 31.70 1.67 22.78
C GLN A 147 30.64 2.71 23.16
N ASN A 148 30.87 4.00 22.92
CA ASN A 148 29.95 5.09 23.21
C ASN A 148 29.08 5.50 22.00
N TRP A 149 29.22 4.83 20.87
CA TRP A 149 28.42 5.13 19.68
C TRP A 149 26.95 4.70 19.81
N PRO A 150 26.63 3.51 20.39
CA PRO A 150 25.23 3.08 20.53
C PRO A 150 24.44 4.01 21.46
N LYS A 151 23.28 4.44 21.01
CA LYS A 151 22.29 5.20 21.80
C LYS A 151 21.18 4.31 22.34
N ASN A 152 20.93 3.18 21.68
CA ASN A 152 19.97 2.16 22.12
C ASN A 152 20.39 0.75 21.60
N PRO A 153 19.67 -0.32 21.98
CA PRO A 153 20.04 -1.69 21.61
C PRO A 153 20.15 -1.96 20.11
N ILE A 154 19.39 -1.26 19.26
CA ILE A 154 19.47 -1.40 17.79
C ILE A 154 20.91 -1.21 17.32
N ASP A 155 21.56 -0.19 17.85
CA ASP A 155 22.89 0.23 17.44
C ASP A 155 23.94 -0.84 17.73
N SER A 156 23.78 -1.58 18.84
CA SER A 156 24.68 -2.68 19.19
C SER A 156 24.61 -3.83 18.18
N PHE A 157 23.41 -4.17 17.71
CA PHE A 157 23.25 -5.20 16.66
C PHE A 157 23.85 -4.75 15.32
N ILE A 158 23.64 -3.50 14.95
CA ILE A 158 24.18 -2.94 13.71
C ILE A 158 25.69 -2.86 13.77
N LEU A 159 26.22 -2.33 14.87
CA LEU A 159 27.67 -2.13 15.04
C LEU A 159 28.42 -3.47 15.06
N ALA A 160 27.87 -4.50 15.70
CA ALA A 160 28.48 -5.83 15.71
C ALA A 160 28.64 -6.39 14.28
N GLN A 161 27.67 -6.17 13.39
CA GLN A 161 27.77 -6.59 11.99
C GLN A 161 28.76 -5.75 11.19
N LEU A 162 28.86 -4.45 11.48
CA LEU A 162 29.86 -3.57 10.87
C LEU A 162 31.28 -3.98 11.29
N GLU A 163 31.50 -4.28 12.58
CA GLU A 163 32.78 -4.78 13.11
C GLU A 163 33.22 -6.08 12.40
N GLU A 164 32.29 -7.02 12.15
CA GLU A 164 32.58 -8.30 11.50
C GLU A 164 33.17 -8.13 10.11
N VAL A 165 32.77 -7.08 9.37
CA VAL A 165 33.27 -6.79 8.00
C VAL A 165 34.33 -5.66 7.98
N GLY A 166 34.74 -5.15 9.15
CA GLY A 166 35.71 -4.06 9.26
C GLY A 166 35.19 -2.73 8.67
N LEU A 167 33.91 -2.45 8.87
CA LEU A 167 33.30 -1.14 8.57
C LEU A 167 33.08 -0.36 9.86
N VAL A 168 33.11 0.96 9.74
CA VAL A 168 32.71 1.88 10.80
C VAL A 168 31.47 2.65 10.40
N PRO A 169 30.58 2.98 11.35
CA PRO A 169 29.41 3.78 11.07
C PRO A 169 29.80 5.19 10.67
N SER A 170 28.95 5.82 9.86
CA SER A 170 29.07 7.23 9.51
C SER A 170 28.84 8.12 10.72
N PRO A 171 29.39 9.35 10.75
CA PRO A 171 29.09 10.30 11.83
C PRO A 171 27.62 10.69 11.87
N GLU A 172 27.19 11.28 12.98
CA GLU A 172 25.86 11.87 13.10
C GLU A 172 25.66 12.98 12.06
N ALA A 173 24.48 13.07 11.46
CA ALA A 173 24.11 14.15 10.55
C ALA A 173 23.98 15.49 11.28
N ASP A 174 24.06 16.59 10.55
CA ASP A 174 23.80 17.90 11.12
C ASP A 174 22.33 18.05 11.58
N ARG A 175 22.07 19.06 12.39
CA ARG A 175 20.76 19.26 13.02
C ARG A 175 19.70 19.65 11.99
N GLU A 176 20.04 20.38 10.94
CA GLU A 176 19.15 20.72 9.84
C GLU A 176 18.68 19.47 9.09
N THR A 177 19.60 18.57 8.77
CA THR A 177 19.28 17.27 8.15
C THR A 177 18.40 16.43 9.08
N LEU A 178 18.70 16.39 10.39
CA LEU A 178 17.94 15.60 11.35
C LEU A 178 16.49 16.09 11.51
N ILE A 179 16.27 17.40 11.68
CA ILE A 179 14.89 17.93 11.80
C ILE A 179 14.10 17.69 10.51
N ARG A 180 14.68 17.96 9.35
CA ARG A 180 14.02 17.71 8.06
C ARG A 180 13.64 16.24 7.89
N ARG A 181 14.53 15.32 8.25
CA ARG A 181 14.33 13.88 8.20
C ARG A 181 13.18 13.44 9.11
N LEU A 182 13.16 13.91 10.35
CA LEU A 182 12.10 13.57 11.30
C LEU A 182 10.72 14.06 10.82
N TYR A 183 10.63 15.28 10.32
CA TYR A 183 9.40 15.84 9.79
C TYR A 183 8.89 15.04 8.58
N ALA A 184 9.76 14.72 7.63
CA ALA A 184 9.40 13.90 6.46
C ALA A 184 8.94 12.48 6.86
N ASP A 185 9.62 11.86 7.82
CA ASP A 185 9.36 10.48 8.21
C ASP A 185 8.13 10.35 9.11
N LEU A 186 7.94 11.26 10.08
CA LEU A 186 6.90 11.12 11.12
C LEU A 186 5.58 11.79 10.74
N ILE A 187 5.60 12.95 10.05
CA ILE A 187 4.37 13.67 9.70
C ILE A 187 4.22 13.96 8.20
N GLY A 188 5.30 13.78 7.40
CA GLY A 188 5.26 13.97 5.95
C GLY A 188 5.07 15.42 5.49
N LEU A 189 5.45 16.38 6.34
CA LEU A 189 5.39 17.82 6.08
C LEU A 189 6.76 18.46 6.39
N PRO A 190 7.11 19.60 5.79
CA PRO A 190 8.34 20.30 6.10
C PRO A 190 8.29 20.99 7.48
N PRO A 191 9.42 21.12 8.18
CA PRO A 191 9.50 22.02 9.32
C PRO A 191 9.39 23.46 8.86
N SER A 192 8.74 24.34 9.65
CA SER A 192 8.77 25.78 9.40
C SER A 192 10.16 26.34 9.67
N PRO A 193 10.56 27.49 9.08
CA PRO A 193 11.81 28.16 9.42
C PRO A 193 11.96 28.42 10.92
N GLU A 194 10.87 28.76 11.61
CA GLU A 194 10.83 29.01 13.06
C GLU A 194 11.12 27.72 13.82
N SER A 195 10.48 26.58 13.44
CA SER A 195 10.75 25.29 14.07
C SER A 195 12.20 24.84 13.88
N ILE A 196 12.80 25.17 12.73
CA ILE A 196 14.24 24.92 12.49
C ILE A 196 15.09 25.75 13.46
N ASP A 197 14.81 27.06 13.57
CA ASP A 197 15.56 27.96 14.46
C ASP A 197 15.44 27.55 15.92
N ASP A 198 14.25 27.21 16.37
CA ASP A 198 13.99 26.72 17.72
C ASP A 198 14.79 25.46 18.01
N PHE A 199 14.80 24.51 17.09
CA PHE A 199 15.59 23.30 17.26
C PHE A 199 17.09 23.56 17.24
N LEU A 200 17.60 24.37 16.31
CA LEU A 200 19.02 24.69 16.20
C LEU A 200 19.57 25.44 17.43
N THR A 201 18.77 26.31 18.03
CA THR A 201 19.14 27.10 19.19
C THR A 201 18.96 26.35 20.52
N ASN A 202 18.14 25.32 20.56
CA ASN A 202 17.91 24.51 21.75
C ASN A 202 19.15 23.67 22.07
N GLN A 203 19.87 24.05 23.14
CA GLN A 203 21.10 23.39 23.63
C GLN A 203 20.81 22.29 24.66
N SER A 204 19.55 21.97 24.94
CA SER A 204 19.21 20.89 25.88
C SER A 204 19.75 19.53 25.41
N PRO A 205 20.31 18.70 26.28
CA PRO A 205 20.77 17.36 25.90
C PRO A 205 19.68 16.47 25.31
N ASP A 206 18.42 16.71 25.66
CA ASP A 206 17.23 16.00 25.21
C ASP A 206 16.46 16.73 24.09
N ALA A 207 17.03 17.80 23.51
CA ALA A 207 16.37 18.60 22.45
C ALA A 207 15.87 17.73 21.27
N TYR A 208 16.66 16.73 20.89
CA TYR A 208 16.27 15.79 19.82
C TYR A 208 15.08 14.90 20.23
N GLU A 209 15.09 14.39 21.47
CA GLU A 209 13.99 13.57 21.99
C GLU A 209 12.71 14.40 22.18
N GLN A 210 12.83 15.67 22.63
CA GLN A 210 11.69 16.58 22.72
C GLN A 210 11.04 16.77 21.35
N LEU A 211 11.83 16.99 20.30
CA LEU A 211 11.34 17.10 18.93
C LEU A 211 10.65 15.81 18.46
N VAL A 212 11.24 14.65 18.72
CA VAL A 212 10.62 13.36 18.39
C VAL A 212 9.27 13.19 19.09
N ASN A 213 9.20 13.48 20.38
CA ASN A 213 7.96 13.38 21.15
C ASN A 213 6.88 14.34 20.61
N GLN A 214 7.26 15.57 20.26
CA GLN A 214 6.35 16.55 19.65
C GLN A 214 5.77 16.05 18.32
N LEU A 215 6.61 15.48 17.46
CA LEU A 215 6.16 14.94 16.17
C LEU A 215 5.30 13.69 16.31
N LEU A 216 5.58 12.81 17.26
CA LEU A 216 4.75 11.63 17.55
C LEU A 216 3.38 12.01 18.16
N ALA A 217 3.27 13.16 18.82
CA ALA A 217 2.02 13.71 19.33
C ALA A 217 1.27 14.55 18.30
N ASN A 218 1.86 14.86 17.15
CA ASN A 218 1.26 15.68 16.12
C ASN A 218 0.12 14.91 15.43
N GLN A 219 -1.02 15.59 15.18
CA GLN A 219 -2.20 15.00 14.54
C GLN A 219 -1.93 14.48 13.11
N HIS A 220 -0.92 15.01 12.41
CA HIS A 220 -0.51 14.56 11.07
C HIS A 220 0.32 13.28 11.07
N TYR A 221 0.69 12.75 12.24
CA TYR A 221 1.36 11.47 12.37
C TYR A 221 0.49 10.32 11.83
N GLY A 222 -0.79 10.26 12.23
CA GLY A 222 -1.72 9.23 11.76
C GLY A 222 -1.89 9.25 10.24
N GLU A 223 -1.99 10.44 9.64
CA GLU A 223 -2.06 10.58 8.19
C GLU A 223 -0.81 10.02 7.49
N ARG A 224 0.38 10.37 8.00
CA ARG A 224 1.64 9.88 7.42
C ARG A 224 1.79 8.36 7.53
N MET A 225 1.39 7.81 8.66
CA MET A 225 1.47 6.37 8.91
C MET A 225 0.41 5.59 8.13
N ALA A 226 -0.76 6.17 7.91
CA ALA A 226 -1.86 5.54 7.19
C ALA A 226 -1.55 5.24 5.72
N ILE A 227 -0.69 6.03 5.04
CA ILE A 227 -0.42 5.88 3.60
C ILE A 227 -0.11 4.42 3.24
N ALA A 228 0.88 3.81 3.90
CA ALA A 228 1.27 2.42 3.60
C ALA A 228 0.20 1.40 4.00
N TRP A 229 -0.59 1.68 5.04
CA TRP A 229 -1.69 0.82 5.45
C TRP A 229 -2.86 0.85 4.45
N LEU A 230 -3.17 2.03 3.91
CA LEU A 230 -4.18 2.18 2.85
C LEU A 230 -3.79 1.43 1.58
N ASP A 231 -2.49 1.42 1.22
CA ASP A 231 -1.97 0.67 0.08
C ASP A 231 -2.07 -0.85 0.32
N ALA A 232 -1.69 -1.34 1.51
CA ALA A 232 -1.86 -2.73 1.90
C ALA A 232 -3.33 -3.16 1.89
N ALA A 233 -4.22 -2.29 2.37
CA ALA A 233 -5.65 -2.52 2.39
C ALA A 233 -6.33 -2.34 1.01
N ARG A 234 -5.63 -1.96 -0.04
CA ARG A 234 -6.21 -1.66 -1.38
C ARG A 234 -7.25 -0.55 -1.35
N PHE A 235 -7.15 0.38 -0.38
CA PHE A 235 -8.12 1.46 -0.21
C PHE A 235 -8.29 2.29 -1.49
N ALA A 236 -9.54 2.55 -1.86
CA ALA A 236 -9.90 3.49 -2.91
C ALA A 236 -11.31 4.03 -2.68
N ASP A 237 -11.63 5.16 -3.30
CA ASP A 237 -12.95 5.78 -3.25
C ASP A 237 -13.90 5.23 -4.31
N SER A 238 -13.45 4.25 -5.12
CA SER A 238 -14.25 3.60 -6.16
C SER A 238 -14.05 2.09 -6.21
N ASN A 239 -14.98 1.39 -6.88
CA ASN A 239 -15.04 -0.07 -6.92
C ASN A 239 -14.06 -0.74 -7.90
N GLY A 240 -13.60 -0.03 -8.94
CA GLY A 240 -12.86 -0.61 -10.04
C GLY A 240 -13.76 -1.23 -11.12
N PHE A 241 -13.15 -1.95 -12.05
CA PHE A 241 -13.78 -2.48 -13.26
C PHE A 241 -14.41 -1.39 -14.15
N GLN A 242 -15.21 -1.77 -15.15
CA GLN A 242 -15.79 -0.85 -16.09
C GLN A 242 -16.79 0.13 -15.46
N GLN A 243 -17.57 -0.30 -14.48
CA GLN A 243 -18.54 0.57 -13.84
C GLN A 243 -17.93 1.51 -12.81
N ASP A 244 -16.87 1.14 -12.17
CA ASP A 244 -16.06 1.90 -11.22
C ASP A 244 -16.84 2.92 -10.36
N GLY A 245 -17.93 2.41 -9.71
CA GLY A 245 -18.84 3.24 -8.91
C GLY A 245 -18.15 3.77 -7.66
N ASP A 246 -18.52 4.99 -7.28
CA ASP A 246 -18.00 5.65 -6.09
C ASP A 246 -18.46 4.92 -4.81
N THR A 247 -17.69 5.02 -3.74
CA THR A 247 -17.96 4.41 -2.44
C THR A 247 -17.75 5.40 -1.29
N TRP A 248 -18.16 5.04 -0.08
CA TRP A 248 -17.89 5.81 1.14
C TRP A 248 -16.83 5.14 2.04
N GLN A 249 -15.87 4.44 1.44
CA GLN A 249 -14.81 3.78 2.22
C GLN A 249 -13.84 4.76 2.90
N TRP A 250 -13.89 6.06 2.55
CA TRP A 250 -13.15 7.11 3.24
C TRP A 250 -13.48 7.18 4.75
N ILE A 251 -14.66 6.73 5.19
CA ILE A 251 -15.02 6.63 6.61
C ILE A 251 -14.08 5.67 7.35
N TRP A 252 -13.70 4.56 6.71
CA TRP A 252 -12.71 3.63 7.26
C TRP A 252 -11.29 4.22 7.20
N ARG A 253 -10.93 4.99 6.18
CA ARG A 253 -9.64 5.71 6.14
C ARG A 253 -9.49 6.62 7.35
N ASP A 254 -10.54 7.35 7.70
CA ASP A 254 -10.53 8.27 8.85
C ASP A 254 -10.38 7.46 10.16
N TRP A 255 -11.08 6.33 10.30
CA TRP A 255 -10.88 5.42 11.43
C TRP A 255 -9.41 4.96 11.56
N VAL A 256 -8.74 4.64 10.45
CA VAL A 256 -7.32 4.26 10.46
C VAL A 256 -6.43 5.40 10.96
N ILE A 257 -6.68 6.64 10.52
CA ILE A 257 -5.93 7.82 10.94
C ILE A 257 -6.07 8.05 12.45
N ASP A 258 -7.31 8.01 12.94
CA ASP A 258 -7.63 8.20 14.36
C ASP A 258 -6.96 7.11 15.21
N ALA A 259 -7.09 5.84 14.84
CA ALA A 259 -6.49 4.72 15.55
C ALA A 259 -4.95 4.82 15.64
N LEU A 260 -4.29 5.29 14.58
CA LEU A 260 -2.85 5.53 14.56
C LEU A 260 -2.44 6.74 15.41
N ASN A 261 -3.25 7.81 15.40
CA ASN A 261 -3.02 8.98 16.25
C ASN A 261 -3.18 8.66 17.74
N ASP A 262 -4.14 7.81 18.08
CA ASP A 262 -4.39 7.33 19.45
C ASP A 262 -3.40 6.27 19.91
N ASP A 263 -2.44 5.89 19.04
CA ASP A 263 -1.49 4.78 19.29
C ASP A 263 -2.20 3.49 19.70
N MET A 264 -3.34 3.19 19.02
CA MET A 264 -4.06 1.94 19.28
C MET A 264 -3.09 0.77 19.16
N PRO A 265 -2.99 -0.14 20.16
CA PRO A 265 -2.14 -1.31 20.10
C PRO A 265 -2.34 -2.08 18.80
N PHE A 266 -1.27 -2.49 18.13
CA PHE A 266 -1.35 -3.08 16.80
C PHE A 266 -2.14 -4.39 16.77
N ASP A 267 -2.15 -5.15 17.86
CA ASP A 267 -2.99 -6.32 18.03
C ASP A 267 -4.49 -5.93 18.05
N GLN A 268 -4.89 -4.94 18.84
CA GLN A 268 -6.26 -4.42 18.87
C GLN A 268 -6.63 -3.82 17.50
N PHE A 269 -5.79 -2.99 16.92
CA PHE A 269 -5.97 -2.39 15.60
C PHE A 269 -6.24 -3.46 14.52
N SER A 270 -5.54 -4.57 14.60
CA SER A 270 -5.69 -5.69 13.65
C SER A 270 -6.93 -6.54 13.95
N ILE A 271 -7.20 -6.85 15.23
CA ILE A 271 -8.38 -7.62 15.64
C ILE A 271 -9.66 -6.90 15.24
N GLU A 272 -9.74 -5.59 15.46
CA GLU A 272 -10.91 -4.80 15.08
C GLU A 272 -11.10 -4.77 13.55
N GLN A 273 -10.05 -4.69 12.76
CA GLN A 273 -10.15 -4.72 11.30
C GLN A 273 -10.52 -6.09 10.75
N LEU A 274 -10.05 -7.17 11.34
CA LEU A 274 -10.38 -8.53 10.90
C LEU A 274 -11.75 -8.98 11.39
N ALA A 275 -12.14 -8.61 12.61
CA ALA A 275 -13.27 -9.20 13.32
C ALA A 275 -13.96 -8.27 14.34
N GLY A 276 -13.92 -6.95 14.15
CA GLY A 276 -14.51 -5.98 15.07
C GLY A 276 -16.01 -6.17 15.28
N ASP A 277 -16.73 -6.61 14.24
CA ASP A 277 -18.16 -6.94 14.30
C ASP A 277 -18.47 -8.21 15.14
N LEU A 278 -17.47 -9.06 15.39
CA LEU A 278 -17.59 -10.29 16.19
C LEU A 278 -17.15 -10.09 17.65
N LEU A 279 -16.75 -8.89 18.03
CA LEU A 279 -16.41 -8.58 19.42
C LEU A 279 -17.69 -8.50 20.26
N PRO A 280 -17.65 -8.84 21.56
CA PRO A 280 -18.78 -8.64 22.46
C PRO A 280 -19.22 -7.18 22.47
N ASP A 281 -20.51 -6.91 22.32
CA ASP A 281 -21.10 -5.56 22.30
C ASP A 281 -20.40 -4.60 21.30
N ALA A 282 -20.09 -5.12 20.11
CA ALA A 282 -19.34 -4.41 19.08
C ALA A 282 -19.87 -2.99 18.82
N THR A 283 -19.03 -2.00 19.02
CA THR A 283 -19.33 -0.59 18.76
C THR A 283 -19.42 -0.30 17.27
N GLN A 284 -20.02 0.85 16.92
CA GLN A 284 -20.04 1.32 15.52
C GLN A 284 -18.63 1.47 14.94
N GLN A 285 -17.66 1.96 15.72
CA GLN A 285 -16.28 2.12 15.27
C GLN A 285 -15.61 0.76 14.99
N GLN A 286 -15.84 -0.24 15.84
CA GLN A 286 -15.35 -1.59 15.63
C GLN A 286 -15.96 -2.26 14.39
N GLN A 287 -17.22 -1.99 14.10
CA GLN A 287 -17.84 -2.44 12.85
C GLN A 287 -17.25 -1.73 11.64
N ILE A 288 -17.01 -0.40 11.71
CA ILE A 288 -16.35 0.38 10.65
C ILE A 288 -14.93 -0.16 10.38
N ALA A 289 -14.18 -0.52 11.41
CA ALA A 289 -12.85 -1.11 11.28
C ALA A 289 -12.82 -2.30 10.31
N THR A 290 -13.86 -3.14 10.30
CA THR A 290 -13.94 -4.33 9.44
C THR A 290 -14.00 -4.02 7.94
N ALA A 291 -14.21 -2.77 7.58
CA ALA A 291 -14.19 -2.33 6.19
C ALA A 291 -12.83 -2.54 5.49
N PHE A 292 -11.74 -2.79 6.25
CA PHE A 292 -10.49 -3.32 5.71
C PHE A 292 -10.73 -4.50 4.75
N ASN A 293 -11.57 -5.46 5.14
CA ASN A 293 -11.88 -6.65 4.36
C ASN A 293 -12.80 -6.37 3.16
N ARG A 294 -13.30 -5.13 3.01
CA ARG A 294 -14.25 -4.74 1.98
C ARG A 294 -13.65 -3.80 0.94
N ASN A 295 -12.34 -3.50 1.03
CA ASN A 295 -11.62 -2.67 0.07
C ASN A 295 -11.19 -3.44 -1.20
N HIS A 296 -11.66 -4.66 -1.43
CA HIS A 296 -11.43 -5.39 -2.66
C HIS A 296 -12.18 -4.76 -3.85
N LEU A 297 -11.83 -5.17 -5.06
CA LEU A 297 -12.55 -4.80 -6.28
C LEU A 297 -14.00 -5.33 -6.23
N LEU A 298 -14.94 -4.57 -6.79
CA LEU A 298 -16.34 -4.99 -6.92
C LEU A 298 -16.80 -4.84 -8.38
N ASN A 299 -17.12 -5.95 -9.00
CA ASN A 299 -17.59 -5.98 -10.38
C ASN A 299 -19.10 -5.74 -10.48
N GLY A 300 -19.49 -4.59 -11.03
CA GLY A 300 -20.88 -4.21 -11.29
C GLY A 300 -21.35 -4.44 -12.73
N GLU A 301 -20.55 -5.06 -13.59
CA GLU A 301 -20.86 -5.26 -14.99
C GLU A 301 -22.10 -6.16 -15.21
N GLY A 302 -22.85 -5.89 -16.29
CA GLY A 302 -24.09 -6.59 -16.57
C GLY A 302 -23.93 -8.11 -16.77
N GLY A 303 -22.81 -8.54 -17.33
CA GLY A 303 -22.46 -9.95 -17.58
C GLY A 303 -21.76 -10.66 -16.43
N ALA A 304 -21.41 -9.97 -15.36
CA ALA A 304 -20.70 -10.59 -14.24
C ALA A 304 -21.56 -11.64 -13.53
N ILE A 305 -20.98 -12.80 -13.23
CA ILE A 305 -21.62 -13.87 -12.46
C ILE A 305 -21.40 -13.58 -10.99
N ALA A 306 -22.49 -13.40 -10.25
CA ALA A 306 -22.44 -12.96 -8.84
C ALA A 306 -21.63 -13.91 -7.95
N GLU A 307 -21.80 -15.22 -8.11
CA GLU A 307 -21.09 -16.22 -7.28
C GLU A 307 -19.60 -16.27 -7.62
N GLU A 308 -19.21 -16.16 -8.88
CA GLU A 308 -17.81 -16.02 -9.28
C GLU A 308 -17.16 -14.80 -8.63
N GLN A 309 -17.84 -13.65 -8.67
CA GLN A 309 -17.32 -12.42 -8.05
C GLN A 309 -17.23 -12.55 -6.53
N ARG A 310 -18.15 -13.30 -5.89
CA ARG A 310 -18.09 -13.57 -4.48
C ARG A 310 -16.84 -14.39 -4.11
N PHE A 311 -16.51 -15.41 -4.91
CA PHE A 311 -15.27 -16.17 -4.70
C PHE A 311 -14.02 -15.33 -4.95
N ASN A 312 -14.01 -14.47 -5.97
CA ASN A 312 -12.91 -13.53 -6.17
C ASN A 312 -12.69 -12.59 -4.97
N ASN A 313 -13.79 -12.15 -4.32
CA ASN A 313 -13.69 -11.38 -3.08
C ASN A 313 -13.09 -12.19 -1.94
N LEU A 314 -13.41 -13.49 -1.83
CA LEU A 314 -12.84 -14.38 -0.82
C LEU A 314 -11.35 -14.62 -1.03
N PHE A 315 -10.94 -14.89 -2.29
CA PHE A 315 -9.53 -15.06 -2.65
C PHE A 315 -8.72 -13.81 -2.32
N ASP A 316 -9.21 -12.63 -2.70
CA ASP A 316 -8.56 -11.36 -2.38
C ASP A 316 -8.38 -11.16 -0.86
N ARG A 317 -9.37 -11.55 -0.02
CA ARG A 317 -9.26 -11.44 1.44
C ARG A 317 -8.20 -12.37 2.00
N VAL A 318 -8.13 -13.61 1.52
CA VAL A 318 -7.09 -14.56 1.94
C VAL A 318 -5.71 -14.01 1.58
N ASP A 319 -5.50 -13.61 0.33
CA ASP A 319 -4.22 -13.13 -0.17
C ASP A 319 -3.79 -11.83 0.56
N THR A 320 -4.74 -10.91 0.76
CA THR A 320 -4.46 -9.68 1.51
C THR A 320 -4.12 -9.94 2.96
N THR A 321 -4.85 -10.84 3.64
CA THR A 321 -4.60 -11.18 5.04
C THR A 321 -3.23 -11.85 5.19
N SER A 322 -2.93 -12.80 4.33
CA SER A 322 -1.66 -13.51 4.33
C SER A 322 -0.48 -12.57 4.08
N THR A 323 -0.59 -11.72 3.07
CA THR A 323 0.45 -10.73 2.78
C THR A 323 0.59 -9.72 3.91
N THR A 324 -0.52 -9.20 4.45
CA THR A 324 -0.50 -8.11 5.43
C THR A 324 0.03 -8.53 6.78
N TRP A 325 -0.39 -9.66 7.32
CA TRP A 325 -0.03 -10.09 8.68
C TRP A 325 0.99 -11.22 8.72
N LEU A 326 0.98 -12.12 7.73
CA LEU A 326 1.91 -13.25 7.70
C LEU A 326 3.16 -12.97 6.85
N GLY A 327 3.11 -11.99 5.94
CA GLY A 327 4.18 -11.78 4.98
C GLY A 327 4.41 -13.05 4.14
N LEU A 328 3.33 -13.68 3.68
CA LEU A 328 3.35 -14.88 2.86
C LEU A 328 2.48 -14.67 1.62
N THR A 329 2.95 -15.17 0.48
CA THR A 329 2.24 -15.15 -0.79
C THR A 329 1.44 -16.44 -0.96
N MET A 330 0.20 -16.49 -0.46
CA MET A 330 -0.60 -17.71 -0.46
C MET A 330 -1.41 -17.95 -1.75
N ALA A 331 -1.47 -17.01 -2.69
CA ALA A 331 -2.29 -17.10 -3.90
C ALA A 331 -2.02 -18.35 -4.75
N CYS A 332 -0.78 -18.89 -4.77
CA CYS A 332 -0.46 -20.14 -5.46
C CYS A 332 -1.26 -21.32 -4.90
N ALA A 333 -1.52 -21.31 -3.59
CA ALA A 333 -2.22 -22.40 -2.91
C ALA A 333 -3.74 -22.42 -3.20
N GLN A 334 -4.27 -21.44 -3.90
CA GLN A 334 -5.64 -21.48 -4.42
C GLN A 334 -5.88 -22.64 -5.37
N CYS A 335 -4.89 -22.99 -6.21
CA CYS A 335 -5.06 -23.98 -7.29
C CYS A 335 -4.35 -25.31 -7.02
N HIS A 336 -3.27 -25.33 -6.25
CA HIS A 336 -2.44 -26.48 -5.93
C HIS A 336 -1.60 -26.19 -4.69
N ASP A 337 -0.99 -27.17 -4.08
CA ASP A 337 -0.04 -26.93 -2.96
C ASP A 337 1.03 -25.94 -3.35
N HIS A 338 1.40 -25.05 -2.43
CA HIS A 338 2.37 -24.00 -2.72
C HIS A 338 3.71 -24.62 -3.17
N LYS A 339 4.30 -24.07 -4.22
CA LYS A 339 5.46 -24.67 -4.87
C LYS A 339 6.69 -24.72 -3.99
N TYR A 340 6.88 -23.74 -3.11
CA TYR A 340 8.10 -23.55 -2.33
C TYR A 340 7.85 -23.61 -0.83
N ASP A 341 6.81 -22.95 -0.37
CA ASP A 341 6.45 -22.91 1.04
C ASP A 341 5.67 -24.15 1.45
N PRO A 342 5.77 -24.58 2.70
CA PRO A 342 5.02 -25.72 3.21
C PRO A 342 3.54 -25.34 3.50
N LEU A 343 2.86 -24.87 2.48
CA LEU A 343 1.45 -24.45 2.51
C LEU A 343 0.67 -25.29 1.51
N THR A 344 -0.33 -25.98 1.99
CA THR A 344 -1.18 -26.84 1.14
C THR A 344 -2.36 -26.06 0.58
N GLN A 345 -2.97 -26.60 -0.48
CA GLN A 345 -4.23 -26.10 -0.99
C GLN A 345 -5.33 -26.16 0.11
N SER A 346 -5.33 -27.19 0.94
CA SER A 346 -6.23 -27.31 2.09
C SER A 346 -6.07 -26.15 3.09
N ASP A 347 -4.83 -25.77 3.41
CA ASP A 347 -4.56 -24.62 4.30
C ASP A 347 -5.17 -23.32 3.77
N TYR A 348 -5.09 -23.11 2.46
CA TYR A 348 -5.69 -21.94 1.80
C TYR A 348 -7.21 -21.89 2.00
N TYR A 349 -7.92 -23.01 1.76
CA TYR A 349 -9.37 -23.06 1.91
C TYR A 349 -9.84 -23.11 3.36
N GLN A 350 -9.02 -23.63 4.27
CA GLN A 350 -9.26 -23.50 5.71
C GLN A 350 -9.21 -22.04 6.16
N LEU A 351 -8.25 -21.26 5.65
CA LEU A 351 -8.20 -19.81 5.89
C LEU A 351 -9.35 -19.07 5.20
N LEU A 352 -9.71 -19.47 3.97
CA LEU A 352 -10.86 -18.90 3.24
C LEU A 352 -12.17 -19.08 4.00
N HIS A 353 -12.33 -20.17 4.73
CA HIS A 353 -13.54 -20.49 5.47
C HIS A 353 -14.00 -19.35 6.40
N VAL A 354 -13.06 -18.65 7.07
CA VAL A 354 -13.43 -17.57 8.00
C VAL A 354 -14.08 -16.38 7.31
N PHE A 355 -13.80 -16.17 6.02
CA PHE A 355 -14.36 -15.09 5.20
C PHE A 355 -15.64 -15.50 4.46
N ASN A 356 -15.95 -16.80 4.37
CA ASN A 356 -17.09 -17.33 3.60
C ASN A 356 -18.44 -17.21 4.33
N GLN A 357 -18.46 -16.62 5.52
CA GLN A 357 -19.65 -16.54 6.37
C GLN A 357 -20.46 -15.24 6.18
N VAL A 358 -19.95 -14.33 5.38
CA VAL A 358 -20.54 -13.00 5.14
C VAL A 358 -21.72 -13.08 4.16
N SER A 359 -22.80 -12.33 4.41
CA SER A 359 -24.02 -12.30 3.58
C SER A 359 -23.88 -11.56 2.23
N GLU A 360 -22.66 -11.40 1.75
CA GLU A 360 -22.41 -10.74 0.46
C GLU A 360 -22.93 -11.52 -0.74
N THR A 361 -23.25 -10.79 -1.81
CA THR A 361 -23.76 -11.32 -3.08
C THR A 361 -22.73 -11.33 -4.20
N GLY A 362 -21.49 -10.82 -3.96
CA GLY A 362 -20.44 -10.67 -4.95
C GLY A 362 -20.63 -9.47 -5.89
N ARG A 363 -21.75 -8.76 -5.83
CA ARG A 363 -22.05 -7.61 -6.70
C ARG A 363 -22.42 -6.37 -5.90
N PRO A 364 -22.00 -5.17 -6.33
CA PRO A 364 -22.41 -3.93 -5.70
C PRO A 364 -23.88 -3.61 -6.02
N GLY A 365 -24.61 -3.11 -5.02
CA GLY A 365 -25.92 -2.53 -5.18
C GLY A 365 -25.85 -1.10 -5.70
N ARG A 366 -26.88 -0.65 -6.39
CA ARG A 366 -27.01 0.73 -6.86
C ARG A 366 -27.63 1.60 -5.80
N GLN A 367 -26.92 2.59 -5.30
CA GLN A 367 -27.45 3.60 -4.37
C GLN A 367 -27.92 4.83 -5.15
N SER A 368 -27.14 5.31 -6.10
CA SER A 368 -27.47 6.43 -6.98
C SER A 368 -26.97 6.20 -8.42
N SER A 369 -26.86 7.26 -9.20
CA SER A 369 -26.23 7.21 -10.52
C SER A 369 -24.70 6.97 -10.41
N ARG A 370 -24.06 7.49 -9.39
CA ARG A 370 -22.61 7.40 -9.14
C ARG A 370 -22.24 6.30 -8.15
N ILE A 371 -22.99 6.19 -7.05
CA ILE A 371 -22.60 5.41 -5.87
C ILE A 371 -23.05 3.95 -5.98
N ARG A 372 -22.12 3.04 -5.70
CA ARG A 372 -22.30 1.60 -5.73
C ARG A 372 -21.69 0.97 -4.47
N VAL A 373 -22.52 0.40 -3.62
CA VAL A 373 -22.11 -0.22 -2.36
C VAL A 373 -22.65 -1.65 -2.28
N ALA A 374 -21.81 -2.59 -1.89
CA ALA A 374 -22.20 -3.98 -1.68
C ALA A 374 -22.64 -4.24 -0.24
N THR A 375 -23.69 -5.03 -0.06
CA THR A 375 -24.08 -5.54 1.27
C THR A 375 -23.05 -6.56 1.80
N PRO A 376 -22.87 -6.67 3.12
CA PRO A 376 -23.42 -5.81 4.18
C PRO A 376 -22.72 -4.43 4.23
N PHE A 377 -23.45 -3.43 4.67
CA PHE A 377 -22.93 -2.09 4.92
C PHE A 377 -23.58 -1.49 6.17
N LEU A 378 -22.92 -0.50 6.75
CA LEU A 378 -23.39 0.29 7.89
C LEU A 378 -23.74 1.71 7.43
N GLU A 379 -24.95 2.22 7.78
CA GLU A 379 -25.29 3.62 7.55
C GLU A 379 -24.69 4.51 8.64
N VAL A 380 -23.90 5.49 8.23
CA VAL A 380 -23.18 6.42 9.12
C VAL A 380 -23.68 7.84 8.89
N ALA A 381 -25.00 8.01 8.98
CA ALA A 381 -25.63 9.33 8.80
C ALA A 381 -25.55 10.17 10.07
N THR A 382 -25.28 11.46 9.92
CA THR A 382 -25.35 12.44 11.01
C THR A 382 -26.78 12.62 11.49
N THR A 383 -26.96 13.24 12.66
CA THR A 383 -28.28 13.56 13.20
C THR A 383 -29.07 14.43 12.24
N ASP A 384 -28.43 15.42 11.62
CA ASP A 384 -29.08 16.34 10.67
C ASP A 384 -29.48 15.63 9.38
N GLN A 385 -28.60 14.75 8.83
CA GLN A 385 -28.93 13.92 7.67
C GLN A 385 -30.13 12.99 7.96
N LYS A 386 -30.17 12.35 9.13
CA LYS A 386 -31.31 11.51 9.56
C LYS A 386 -32.61 12.32 9.65
N LYS A 387 -32.54 13.55 10.21
CA LYS A 387 -33.69 14.46 10.32
C LYS A 387 -34.18 14.86 8.94
N GLN A 388 -33.28 15.30 8.05
CA GLN A 388 -33.61 15.71 6.68
C GLN A 388 -34.21 14.56 5.87
N LEU A 389 -33.59 13.36 5.95
CA LEU A 389 -34.10 12.15 5.28
C LEU A 389 -35.53 11.81 5.76
N SER A 390 -35.75 11.92 7.08
CA SER A 390 -37.08 11.70 7.65
C SER A 390 -38.13 12.71 7.13
N GLN A 391 -37.77 13.98 7.03
CA GLN A 391 -38.63 15.02 6.47
C GLN A 391 -38.97 14.77 5.01
N LEU A 392 -37.97 14.47 4.19
CA LEU A 392 -38.18 14.13 2.77
C LEU A 392 -39.06 12.89 2.61
N LYS A 393 -38.86 11.88 3.46
CA LYS A 393 -39.68 10.66 3.45
C LYS A 393 -41.14 10.94 3.84
N GLN A 394 -41.37 11.78 4.84
CA GLN A 394 -42.72 12.20 5.27
C GLN A 394 -43.44 12.95 4.17
N ASN A 395 -42.78 13.94 3.56
CA ASN A 395 -43.31 14.71 2.45
C ASN A 395 -43.70 13.83 1.26
N MET A 396 -42.77 12.93 0.86
CA MET A 396 -43.02 11.95 -0.22
C MET A 396 -44.24 11.08 0.09
N LYS A 397 -44.35 10.54 1.32
CA LYS A 397 -45.47 9.69 1.72
C LYS A 397 -46.81 10.42 1.75
N LEU A 398 -46.82 11.72 2.13
CA LEU A 398 -48.01 12.54 2.11
C LEU A 398 -48.52 12.68 0.68
N LEU A 399 -47.66 13.06 -0.24
CA LEU A 399 -47.99 13.22 -1.65
C LEU A 399 -48.33 11.88 -2.33
N GLU A 400 -47.71 10.79 -1.91
CA GLU A 400 -48.00 9.43 -2.40
C GLU A 400 -49.48 9.05 -2.13
N LYS A 401 -50.00 9.41 -0.97
CA LYS A 401 -51.41 9.11 -0.58
C LYS A 401 -52.40 9.70 -1.58
N ASP A 402 -52.14 10.90 -2.10
CA ASP A 402 -53.02 11.56 -3.04
C ASP A 402 -52.74 11.19 -4.49
N ALA A 403 -51.47 10.95 -4.85
CA ALA A 403 -51.05 10.55 -6.20
C ALA A 403 -51.37 9.08 -6.53
N LYS A 404 -51.33 8.17 -5.54
CA LYS A 404 -51.49 6.74 -5.75
C LYS A 404 -52.83 6.33 -6.40
N PRO A 405 -53.99 6.83 -5.92
CA PRO A 405 -55.28 6.51 -6.56
C PRO A 405 -55.30 6.89 -8.04
N ILE A 406 -54.74 8.05 -8.37
CA ILE A 406 -54.69 8.57 -9.75
C ILE A 406 -53.77 7.67 -10.60
N LEU A 407 -52.61 7.30 -10.06
CA LEU A 407 -51.66 6.42 -10.74
C LEU A 407 -52.21 4.99 -10.92
N ASP A 408 -53.04 4.50 -9.96
CA ASP A 408 -53.68 3.19 -10.06
C ASP A 408 -54.74 3.16 -11.15
N VAL A 409 -55.56 4.24 -11.25
CA VAL A 409 -56.54 4.42 -12.32
C VAL A 409 -55.85 4.53 -13.68
N ALA A 410 -54.80 5.37 -13.80
CA ALA A 410 -54.07 5.53 -15.04
C ALA A 410 -53.37 4.19 -15.47
N TYR A 411 -52.82 3.46 -14.53
CA TYR A 411 -52.22 2.13 -14.79
C TYR A 411 -53.26 1.13 -15.26
N ALA A 412 -54.42 1.06 -14.60
CA ALA A 412 -55.52 0.18 -14.99
C ALA A 412 -56.05 0.50 -16.40
N ALA A 413 -56.22 1.78 -16.73
CA ALA A 413 -56.63 2.23 -18.03
C ALA A 413 -55.61 1.87 -19.11
N TRP A 414 -54.31 2.13 -18.87
CA TRP A 414 -53.27 1.72 -19.81
C TRP A 414 -53.17 0.21 -19.97
N LYS A 415 -53.23 -0.55 -18.86
CA LYS A 415 -53.19 -2.00 -18.88
C LYS A 415 -54.39 -2.61 -19.64
N SER A 416 -55.58 -2.07 -19.45
CA SER A 416 -56.75 -2.53 -20.23
C SER A 416 -56.60 -2.31 -21.72
N GLY A 417 -55.98 -1.19 -22.11
CA GLY A 417 -55.65 -0.91 -23.53
C GLY A 417 -54.58 -1.80 -24.18
N LEU A 418 -53.82 -2.55 -23.37
CA LEU A 418 -52.86 -3.54 -23.88
C LEU A 418 -53.54 -4.83 -24.32
N PHE A 419 -54.78 -5.08 -23.96
CA PHE A 419 -55.53 -6.29 -24.26
C PHE A 419 -56.80 -5.93 -25.00
N SER A 420 -56.73 -5.88 -26.33
CA SER A 420 -57.90 -5.84 -27.20
C SER A 420 -58.36 -7.27 -27.51
N ASP A 421 -59.65 -7.55 -27.32
CA ASP A 421 -60.30 -8.84 -27.59
C ASP A 421 -59.68 -10.07 -26.85
N GLY A 422 -59.09 -9.82 -25.65
CA GLY A 422 -58.54 -10.89 -24.83
C GLY A 422 -57.14 -11.36 -25.22
N GLN A 423 -56.54 -10.82 -26.28
CA GLN A 423 -55.15 -11.05 -26.67
C GLN A 423 -54.30 -9.81 -26.38
N ALA A 424 -53.05 -10.05 -26.00
CA ALA A 424 -52.09 -8.97 -25.87
C ALA A 424 -51.85 -8.34 -27.24
N ALA A 425 -52.13 -7.02 -27.38
CA ALA A 425 -51.75 -6.31 -28.59
C ALA A 425 -50.25 -6.50 -28.83
N ASP A 426 -49.86 -6.66 -30.10
CA ASP A 426 -48.45 -6.80 -30.50
C ASP A 426 -47.64 -5.55 -30.06
N GLY A 427 -47.30 -5.50 -28.78
CA GLY A 427 -46.63 -4.36 -28.17
C GLY A 427 -45.14 -4.38 -28.50
N LYS A 428 -44.76 -3.68 -29.57
CA LYS A 428 -43.34 -3.47 -29.94
C LYS A 428 -42.50 -2.87 -28.81
N ASP A 429 -43.12 -2.34 -27.76
CA ASP A 429 -42.44 -1.58 -26.69
C ASP A 429 -42.39 -2.29 -25.35
N LEU A 430 -43.02 -3.44 -25.16
CA LEU A 430 -43.00 -4.18 -23.91
C LEU A 430 -41.68 -4.92 -23.68
N PRO A 431 -41.24 -5.08 -22.44
CA PRO A 431 -40.01 -5.82 -22.15
C PRO A 431 -40.07 -7.25 -22.74
N ARG A 432 -39.02 -7.64 -23.46
CA ARG A 432 -38.93 -8.96 -24.14
C ARG A 432 -39.13 -10.12 -23.15
N SER A 433 -38.81 -9.94 -21.87
CA SER A 433 -39.00 -10.96 -20.83
C SER A 433 -40.47 -11.17 -20.44
N LEU A 434 -41.36 -10.22 -20.72
CA LEU A 434 -42.78 -10.31 -20.40
C LEU A 434 -43.60 -10.86 -21.59
N THR A 435 -43.16 -10.62 -22.81
CA THR A 435 -43.91 -10.97 -24.03
C THR A 435 -44.28 -12.46 -24.09
N PRO A 436 -43.39 -13.43 -23.81
CA PRO A 436 -43.75 -14.86 -23.79
C PRO A 436 -44.78 -15.21 -22.71
N LEU A 437 -44.68 -14.55 -21.54
CA LEU A 437 -45.58 -14.79 -20.41
C LEU A 437 -47.00 -14.22 -20.70
N LEU A 438 -47.07 -13.07 -21.37
CA LEU A 438 -48.31 -12.43 -21.73
C LEU A 438 -49.07 -13.20 -22.84
N ARG A 439 -48.37 -13.91 -23.72
CA ARG A 439 -48.96 -14.78 -24.76
C ARG A 439 -49.54 -16.09 -24.21
N LYS A 440 -49.15 -16.46 -22.97
CA LYS A 440 -49.65 -17.66 -22.32
C LYS A 440 -51.08 -17.45 -21.83
N PRO A 441 -52.03 -18.39 -22.08
CA PRO A 441 -53.41 -18.25 -21.59
C PRO A 441 -53.46 -17.99 -20.08
N LYS A 442 -54.32 -17.08 -19.63
CA LYS A 442 -54.37 -16.61 -18.20
C LYS A 442 -54.62 -17.72 -17.21
N ASP A 443 -55.38 -18.74 -17.61
CA ASP A 443 -55.74 -19.92 -16.84
C ASP A 443 -54.57 -20.90 -16.69
N THR A 444 -53.60 -20.88 -17.61
CA THR A 444 -52.40 -21.71 -17.60
C THR A 444 -51.21 -21.06 -16.92
N GLN A 445 -51.31 -19.79 -16.57
CA GLN A 445 -50.24 -19.08 -15.87
C GLN A 445 -50.18 -19.45 -14.39
N SER A 446 -49.00 -19.83 -13.88
CA SER A 446 -48.75 -20.04 -12.48
C SER A 446 -48.85 -18.74 -11.68
N ALA A 447 -49.05 -18.88 -10.35
CA ALA A 447 -49.09 -17.71 -9.46
C ALA A 447 -47.78 -16.86 -9.54
N ALA A 448 -46.64 -17.51 -9.70
CA ALA A 448 -45.36 -16.83 -9.87
C ALA A 448 -45.26 -16.04 -11.18
N GLU A 449 -45.78 -16.62 -12.30
CA GLU A 449 -45.84 -15.95 -13.58
C GLU A 449 -46.78 -14.74 -13.53
N LYS A 450 -47.97 -14.89 -12.95
CA LYS A 450 -48.93 -13.79 -12.75
C LYS A 450 -48.30 -12.64 -11.94
N LYS A 451 -47.59 -12.94 -10.86
CA LYS A 451 -46.87 -11.93 -10.06
C LYS A 451 -45.77 -11.25 -10.87
N LYS A 452 -45.01 -12.02 -11.69
CA LYS A 452 -43.95 -11.48 -12.57
C LYS A 452 -44.52 -10.59 -13.65
N ILE A 453 -45.64 -10.96 -14.27
CA ILE A 453 -46.33 -10.12 -15.24
C ILE A 453 -46.78 -8.80 -14.61
N GLU A 454 -47.49 -8.88 -13.49
CA GLU A 454 -48.03 -7.67 -12.83
C GLU A 454 -46.90 -6.70 -12.39
N SER A 455 -45.88 -7.21 -11.74
CA SER A 455 -44.72 -6.38 -11.34
C SER A 455 -43.98 -5.80 -12.54
N GLY A 456 -43.80 -6.57 -13.59
CA GLY A 456 -43.11 -6.12 -14.80
C GLY A 456 -43.90 -5.07 -15.58
N LEU A 457 -45.20 -5.24 -15.72
CA LEU A 457 -46.06 -4.23 -16.36
C LEU A 457 -46.13 -2.95 -15.55
N ARG A 458 -46.22 -3.04 -14.22
CA ARG A 458 -46.22 -1.87 -13.34
C ARG A 458 -44.86 -1.12 -13.41
N SER A 459 -43.76 -1.85 -13.44
CA SER A 459 -42.43 -1.26 -13.63
C SER A 459 -42.30 -0.54 -14.97
N PHE A 460 -42.77 -1.19 -16.04
CA PHE A 460 -42.75 -0.60 -17.39
C PHE A 460 -43.62 0.66 -17.46
N PHE A 461 -44.84 0.59 -16.93
CA PHE A 461 -45.73 1.76 -16.81
C PHE A 461 -45.05 2.94 -16.13
N ASN A 462 -44.50 2.69 -14.94
CA ASN A 462 -43.83 3.73 -14.16
C ASN A 462 -42.60 4.34 -14.85
N SER A 463 -41.87 3.56 -15.65
CA SER A 463 -40.63 4.03 -16.29
C SER A 463 -40.84 4.64 -17.69
N LYS A 464 -41.86 4.21 -18.43
CA LYS A 464 -42.01 4.58 -19.85
C LYS A 464 -43.35 5.26 -20.18
N VAL A 465 -44.40 4.92 -19.47
CA VAL A 465 -45.78 5.34 -19.84
C VAL A 465 -46.30 6.44 -18.91
N LYS A 466 -46.07 6.32 -17.62
CA LYS A 466 -46.58 7.20 -16.56
C LYS A 466 -46.50 8.67 -16.96
N ARG A 467 -45.32 9.13 -17.39
CA ARG A 467 -45.11 10.55 -17.71
C ARG A 467 -46.02 11.04 -18.84
N SER A 468 -46.29 10.23 -19.85
CA SER A 468 -47.14 10.61 -21.00
C SER A 468 -48.63 10.71 -20.64
N VAL A 469 -49.09 9.95 -19.62
CA VAL A 469 -50.52 9.88 -19.25
C VAL A 469 -50.86 10.71 -18.00
N THR A 470 -49.87 11.20 -17.26
CA THR A 470 -50.09 11.98 -16.01
C THR A 470 -49.32 13.30 -15.95
N ASN A 471 -48.73 13.76 -17.07
CA ASN A 471 -47.90 14.97 -17.10
C ASN A 471 -48.64 16.24 -16.64
N ASP A 472 -49.94 16.34 -16.91
CA ASP A 472 -50.75 17.50 -16.54
C ASP A 472 -51.40 17.37 -15.16
N VAL A 473 -51.09 16.32 -14.40
CA VAL A 473 -51.63 16.08 -13.06
C VAL A 473 -50.69 16.62 -12.01
N ALA A 474 -50.98 17.81 -11.49
CA ALA A 474 -50.10 18.55 -10.58
C ALA A 474 -49.63 17.68 -9.37
N VAL A 475 -50.54 16.96 -8.69
CA VAL A 475 -50.19 16.14 -7.52
C VAL A 475 -49.24 14.96 -7.86
N VAL A 476 -49.35 14.37 -9.06
CA VAL A 476 -48.43 13.32 -9.50
C VAL A 476 -47.06 13.91 -9.82
N THR A 477 -47.02 15.10 -10.40
CA THR A 477 -45.76 15.81 -10.68
C THR A 477 -45.06 16.22 -9.37
N GLU A 478 -45.79 16.70 -8.35
CA GLU A 478 -45.24 17.02 -7.01
C GLU A 478 -44.73 15.76 -6.30
N TYR A 479 -45.46 14.65 -6.34
CA TYR A 479 -45.02 13.38 -5.81
C TYR A 479 -43.70 12.90 -6.48
N ASP A 480 -43.62 13.01 -7.80
CA ASP A 480 -42.43 12.63 -8.52
C ASP A 480 -41.20 13.48 -8.13
N LYS A 481 -41.38 14.79 -7.97
CA LYS A 481 -40.34 15.69 -7.47
C LYS A 481 -39.92 15.32 -6.03
N ALA A 482 -40.90 15.11 -5.15
CA ALA A 482 -40.60 14.70 -3.77
C ALA A 482 -39.92 13.34 -3.69
N LYS A 483 -40.36 12.38 -4.50
CA LYS A 483 -39.72 11.09 -4.62
C LYS A 483 -38.28 11.20 -5.15
N GLN A 484 -38.08 11.98 -6.18
CA GLN A 484 -36.73 12.22 -6.73
C GLN A 484 -35.81 12.89 -5.68
N ALA A 485 -36.31 13.88 -4.94
CA ALA A 485 -35.54 14.52 -3.87
C ALA A 485 -35.18 13.54 -2.74
N TYR A 486 -36.14 12.68 -2.33
CA TYR A 486 -35.86 11.64 -1.33
C TYR A 486 -34.85 10.62 -1.84
N ASP A 487 -35.03 10.09 -3.07
CA ASP A 487 -34.17 9.08 -3.64
C ASP A 487 -32.72 9.61 -3.84
N ALA A 488 -32.57 10.85 -4.32
CA ALA A 488 -31.30 11.52 -4.49
C ALA A 488 -30.60 11.70 -3.13
N PHE A 489 -31.30 12.30 -2.15
CA PHE A 489 -30.71 12.52 -0.83
C PHE A 489 -30.32 11.19 -0.15
N ASN A 490 -31.21 10.18 -0.20
CA ASN A 490 -30.91 8.86 0.35
C ASN A 490 -29.78 8.14 -0.38
N GLY A 491 -29.62 8.37 -1.67
CA GLY A 491 -28.61 7.69 -2.51
C GLY A 491 -27.25 8.37 -2.52
N ASP A 492 -27.20 9.70 -2.41
CA ASP A 492 -25.96 10.47 -2.58
C ASP A 492 -25.45 11.09 -1.26
N GLU A 493 -26.34 11.33 -0.27
CA GLU A 493 -25.96 12.07 0.94
C GLU A 493 -25.92 11.20 2.20
N ILE A 494 -26.48 9.99 2.20
CA ILE A 494 -26.45 9.09 3.34
C ILE A 494 -25.29 8.12 3.19
N PRO A 495 -24.18 8.30 3.96
CA PRO A 495 -23.00 7.47 3.82
C PRO A 495 -23.26 6.03 4.26
N ARG A 496 -22.77 5.07 3.46
CA ARG A 496 -22.86 3.63 3.71
C ARG A 496 -21.50 2.99 3.53
N VAL A 497 -20.82 2.73 4.63
CA VAL A 497 -19.52 2.03 4.61
C VAL A 497 -19.74 0.53 4.55
N MET A 498 -19.06 -0.14 3.63
CA MET A 498 -19.12 -1.60 3.53
C MET A 498 -18.35 -2.23 4.70
N VAL A 499 -18.99 -3.10 5.44
CA VAL A 499 -18.46 -3.77 6.64
C VAL A 499 -18.57 -5.28 6.52
N MET A 500 -17.99 -6.01 7.46
CA MET A 500 -18.20 -7.45 7.62
C MET A 500 -19.44 -7.70 8.49
N ASN A 501 -20.10 -8.86 8.24
CA ASN A 501 -21.16 -9.38 9.08
C ASN A 501 -21.32 -10.88 8.77
N ASP A 502 -21.03 -11.75 9.73
CA ASP A 502 -21.06 -13.21 9.58
C ASP A 502 -22.48 -13.75 9.87
N ASP A 503 -23.45 -13.38 9.06
CA ASP A 503 -24.87 -13.72 9.23
C ASP A 503 -25.38 -14.79 8.24
N LYS A 504 -24.49 -15.32 7.37
CA LYS A 504 -24.83 -16.34 6.40
C LYS A 504 -23.81 -17.49 6.36
N PRO A 505 -23.90 -18.45 7.28
CA PRO A 505 -23.02 -19.60 7.27
C PRO A 505 -23.04 -20.34 5.95
N ARG A 506 -21.87 -20.64 5.39
CA ARG A 506 -21.68 -21.39 4.16
C ARG A 506 -20.64 -22.47 4.35
N GLU A 507 -20.87 -23.61 3.72
CA GLU A 507 -19.89 -24.67 3.62
C GLU A 507 -18.71 -24.26 2.75
N THR A 508 -17.53 -24.64 3.14
CA THR A 508 -16.29 -24.39 2.39
C THR A 508 -15.65 -25.74 2.05
N ARG A 509 -15.26 -25.91 0.80
CA ARG A 509 -14.53 -27.09 0.32
C ARG A 509 -13.32 -26.64 -0.49
N VAL A 510 -12.36 -27.50 -0.71
CA VAL A 510 -11.32 -27.28 -1.71
C VAL A 510 -11.96 -27.16 -3.08
N LEU A 511 -11.47 -26.27 -3.91
CA LEU A 511 -11.88 -26.10 -5.29
C LEU A 511 -10.84 -26.71 -6.23
N ASP A 512 -11.25 -27.61 -7.11
CA ASP A 512 -10.32 -28.17 -8.10
C ASP A 512 -9.74 -27.05 -8.96
N ARG A 513 -8.43 -26.87 -8.91
CA ARG A 513 -7.68 -25.78 -9.59
C ARG A 513 -8.25 -24.37 -9.38
N GLY A 514 -8.90 -24.15 -8.22
CA GLY A 514 -9.49 -22.85 -7.88
C GLY A 514 -10.82 -22.53 -8.59
N ASP A 515 -11.41 -23.49 -9.29
CA ASP A 515 -12.71 -23.31 -9.97
C ASP A 515 -13.88 -23.38 -8.99
N TYR A 516 -14.57 -22.27 -8.78
CA TYR A 516 -15.70 -22.16 -7.85
C TYR A 516 -16.88 -23.08 -8.20
N LEU A 517 -16.95 -23.61 -9.42
CA LEU A 517 -17.97 -24.59 -9.86
C LEU A 517 -17.57 -26.02 -9.53
N SER A 518 -16.33 -26.27 -9.13
CA SER A 518 -15.77 -27.62 -8.95
C SER A 518 -15.29 -27.87 -7.53
N PRO A 519 -16.18 -27.82 -6.50
CA PRO A 519 -15.79 -28.17 -5.12
C PRO A 519 -15.50 -29.65 -4.98
N ILE A 520 -14.41 -29.99 -4.27
CA ILE A 520 -13.97 -31.38 -4.05
C ILE A 520 -13.70 -31.64 -2.56
N GLY A 521 -13.66 -32.92 -2.18
CA GLY A 521 -13.35 -33.36 -0.80
C GLY A 521 -14.45 -33.04 0.23
N ASP A 522 -14.09 -33.11 1.49
CA ASP A 522 -14.97 -32.85 2.62
C ASP A 522 -15.09 -31.36 2.93
N ALA A 523 -16.11 -31.01 3.71
CA ALA A 523 -16.28 -29.66 4.23
C ALA A 523 -15.16 -29.30 5.20
N LEU A 524 -14.59 -28.11 5.01
CA LEU A 524 -13.49 -27.58 5.80
C LEU A 524 -14.00 -26.58 6.85
N ALA A 525 -13.33 -26.57 7.99
CA ALA A 525 -13.42 -25.54 9.01
C ALA A 525 -12.09 -24.81 9.11
N PHE A 526 -12.07 -23.65 9.76
CA PHE A 526 -10.82 -22.90 9.97
C PHE A 526 -9.84 -23.73 10.80
N ALA A 527 -8.64 -23.85 10.27
CA ALA A 527 -7.42 -24.28 10.95
C ALA A 527 -6.23 -23.50 10.38
N PRO A 528 -5.26 -23.12 11.19
CA PRO A 528 -4.01 -22.52 10.69
C PRO A 528 -3.19 -23.54 9.88
N PRO A 529 -2.29 -23.08 8.98
CA PRO A 529 -1.34 -23.95 8.32
C PRO A 529 -0.53 -24.80 9.30
N ALA A 530 -0.29 -26.05 8.95
CA ALA A 530 0.30 -27.04 9.86
C ALA A 530 1.73 -26.72 10.35
N ASN A 531 2.45 -25.87 9.60
CA ASN A 531 3.79 -25.39 9.94
C ASN A 531 3.80 -24.13 10.82
N LEU A 532 2.64 -23.61 11.18
CA LEU A 532 2.46 -22.47 12.08
C LEU A 532 1.83 -22.96 13.41
N PRO A 533 1.83 -22.13 14.46
CA PRO A 533 1.26 -22.52 15.74
C PRO A 533 -0.20 -22.98 15.60
N PRO A 534 -0.62 -24.05 16.30
CA PRO A 534 -1.99 -24.53 16.24
C PRO A 534 -2.96 -23.50 16.84
N LEU A 535 -4.22 -23.54 16.37
CA LEU A 535 -5.29 -22.73 16.95
C LEU A 535 -5.59 -23.25 18.37
N PRO A 536 -5.54 -22.38 19.40
CA PRO A 536 -5.95 -22.78 20.74
C PRO A 536 -7.43 -23.24 20.79
N ASP A 537 -7.73 -24.28 21.52
CA ASP A 537 -9.09 -24.82 21.64
C ASP A 537 -10.11 -23.79 22.17
N SER A 538 -9.65 -22.81 22.93
CA SER A 538 -10.47 -21.71 23.46
C SER A 538 -10.84 -20.67 22.41
N PHE A 539 -10.24 -20.71 21.21
CA PHE A 539 -10.52 -19.73 20.17
C PHE A 539 -11.63 -20.21 19.22
N PRO A 540 -12.56 -19.34 18.83
CA PRO A 540 -13.61 -19.71 17.87
C PRO A 540 -13.03 -19.96 16.48
N LYS A 541 -13.62 -20.89 15.73
CA LYS A 541 -13.19 -21.19 14.35
C LYS A 541 -13.80 -20.22 13.32
N ASN A 542 -13.62 -18.93 13.54
CA ASN A 542 -14.10 -17.83 12.69
C ASN A 542 -13.07 -16.71 12.59
N ARG A 543 -13.43 -15.54 12.04
CA ARG A 543 -12.53 -14.38 11.87
C ARG A 543 -11.92 -13.88 13.19
N LEU A 544 -12.67 -13.94 14.30
CA LEU A 544 -12.15 -13.55 15.62
C LEU A 544 -11.07 -14.52 16.12
N GLY A 545 -11.26 -15.82 15.88
CA GLY A 545 -10.22 -16.81 16.20
C GLY A 545 -8.98 -16.63 15.35
N LEU A 546 -9.12 -16.39 14.05
CA LEU A 546 -7.99 -16.01 13.16
C LEU A 546 -7.28 -14.76 13.68
N ALA A 547 -8.02 -13.70 13.96
CA ALA A 547 -7.45 -12.43 14.40
C ALA A 547 -6.64 -12.58 15.71
N ARG A 548 -7.16 -13.32 16.69
CA ARG A 548 -6.46 -13.59 17.95
C ARG A 548 -5.25 -14.53 17.76
N TRP A 549 -5.37 -15.51 16.87
CA TRP A 549 -4.29 -16.43 16.55
C TRP A 549 -3.05 -15.72 15.99
N LEU A 550 -3.22 -14.71 15.16
CA LEU A 550 -2.11 -13.90 14.62
C LEU A 550 -1.26 -13.25 15.72
N PHE A 551 -1.81 -13.02 16.90
CA PHE A 551 -1.16 -12.36 18.04
C PHE A 551 -0.79 -13.30 19.19
N LEU A 552 -0.72 -14.61 18.92
CA LEU A 552 -0.12 -15.54 19.88
C LEU A 552 1.33 -15.14 20.17
N GLN A 553 1.73 -15.21 21.42
CA GLN A 553 3.08 -14.79 21.85
C GLN A 553 4.20 -15.51 21.09
N ASN A 554 3.99 -16.77 20.73
CA ASN A 554 4.94 -17.59 19.97
C ASN A 554 4.67 -17.56 18.45
N HIS A 555 3.81 -16.66 17.95
CA HIS A 555 3.55 -16.57 16.51
C HIS A 555 4.81 -16.07 15.77
N PRO A 556 5.33 -16.84 14.79
CA PRO A 556 6.67 -16.56 14.23
C PRO A 556 6.70 -15.35 13.29
N LEU A 557 5.58 -14.95 12.70
CA LEU A 557 5.54 -14.01 11.58
C LEU A 557 5.03 -12.63 11.96
N THR A 558 3.86 -12.49 12.55
CA THR A 558 3.11 -11.21 12.64
C THR A 558 3.94 -10.05 13.18
N ALA A 559 4.64 -10.25 14.30
CA ALA A 559 5.48 -9.20 14.87
C ALA A 559 6.67 -8.86 13.95
N ARG A 560 7.35 -9.89 13.40
CA ARG A 560 8.46 -9.71 12.46
C ARG A 560 8.04 -8.94 11.21
N VAL A 561 6.90 -9.29 10.64
CA VAL A 561 6.34 -8.62 9.46
C VAL A 561 6.13 -7.14 9.73
N GLN A 562 5.49 -6.80 10.84
CA GLN A 562 5.20 -5.40 11.17
C GLN A 562 6.46 -4.60 11.47
N VAL A 563 7.38 -5.11 12.29
CA VAL A 563 8.62 -4.39 12.59
C VAL A 563 9.54 -4.27 11.36
N ASN A 564 9.52 -5.26 10.45
CA ASN A 564 10.24 -5.17 9.18
C ASN A 564 9.70 -4.04 8.29
N ARG A 565 8.38 -3.82 8.26
CA ARG A 565 7.76 -2.70 7.53
C ARG A 565 8.01 -1.36 8.18
N MET A 566 8.01 -1.29 9.52
CA MET A 566 8.45 -0.10 10.24
C MET A 566 9.91 0.23 9.90
N TRP A 567 10.78 -0.78 9.91
CA TRP A 567 12.18 -0.62 9.50
C TRP A 567 12.30 -0.10 8.07
N GLN A 568 11.60 -0.72 7.12
CA GLN A 568 11.60 -0.29 5.71
C GLN A 568 11.22 1.18 5.55
N ARG A 569 10.23 1.67 6.31
CA ARG A 569 9.77 3.06 6.23
C ARG A 569 10.86 4.06 6.57
N PHE A 570 11.66 3.78 7.59
CA PHE A 570 12.71 4.69 8.08
C PHE A 570 14.07 4.46 7.40
N PHE A 571 14.33 3.25 6.92
CA PHE A 571 15.62 2.86 6.35
C PHE A 571 15.55 2.52 4.85
N GLY A 572 14.40 2.65 4.22
CA GLY A 572 14.19 2.45 2.79
C GLY A 572 14.09 0.99 2.35
N THR A 573 14.84 0.09 2.97
CA THR A 573 14.79 -1.36 2.71
C THR A 573 14.58 -2.09 4.03
N GLY A 574 13.70 -3.10 4.03
CA GLY A 574 13.47 -3.93 5.21
C GLY A 574 14.69 -4.77 5.60
N LEU A 575 14.75 -5.20 6.87
CA LEU A 575 15.73 -6.20 7.33
C LEU A 575 15.61 -7.49 6.51
N VAL A 576 14.37 -7.87 6.17
CA VAL A 576 14.02 -8.79 5.09
C VAL A 576 13.63 -7.95 3.88
N LYS A 577 14.34 -8.11 2.78
CA LYS A 577 14.18 -7.28 1.57
C LYS A 577 12.82 -7.47 0.89
N THR A 578 12.32 -8.70 0.89
CA THR A 578 11.00 -9.08 0.38
C THR A 578 9.94 -8.90 1.47
N THR A 579 9.50 -7.67 1.71
CA THR A 579 8.54 -7.34 2.79
C THR A 579 7.14 -7.94 2.57
N GLU A 580 6.83 -8.32 1.35
CA GLU A 580 5.62 -9.04 0.92
C GLU A 580 5.69 -10.53 1.16
N ASP A 581 6.92 -11.09 1.21
CA ASP A 581 7.15 -12.52 1.31
C ASP A 581 8.39 -12.82 2.17
N MET A 582 8.17 -13.41 3.33
CA MET A 582 9.19 -13.93 4.25
C MET A 582 9.37 -15.46 4.10
N GLY A 583 8.65 -16.08 3.16
CA GLY A 583 8.70 -17.51 2.90
C GLY A 583 10.07 -18.00 2.40
N VAL A 584 10.08 -19.26 1.96
CA VAL A 584 11.31 -19.98 1.58
C VAL A 584 12.09 -19.29 0.45
N GLN A 585 11.45 -18.46 -0.36
CA GLN A 585 12.10 -17.71 -1.43
C GLN A 585 12.77 -16.41 -0.96
N SER A 586 12.53 -15.99 0.28
CA SER A 586 13.21 -14.82 0.85
C SER A 586 14.68 -15.10 1.11
N GLU A 587 15.52 -14.08 0.98
CA GLU A 587 16.92 -14.19 1.42
C GLU A 587 16.98 -14.35 2.95
N TYR A 588 18.00 -15.06 3.44
CA TYR A 588 18.27 -15.13 4.87
C TYR A 588 18.62 -13.72 5.40
N PRO A 589 17.91 -13.21 6.43
CA PRO A 589 18.13 -11.85 6.92
C PRO A 589 19.52 -11.70 7.52
N ARG A 590 20.29 -10.72 7.07
CA ARG A 590 21.62 -10.42 7.66
C ARG A 590 21.54 -10.03 9.13
N HIS A 591 20.45 -9.39 9.50
CA HIS A 591 20.16 -8.91 10.85
C HIS A 591 19.02 -9.69 11.52
N LEU A 592 18.99 -11.04 11.38
CA LEU A 592 17.91 -11.85 11.97
C LEU A 592 17.80 -11.64 13.49
N ALA A 593 18.92 -11.57 14.18
CA ALA A 593 18.93 -11.33 15.64
C ALA A 593 18.29 -9.99 16.03
N LEU A 594 18.52 -8.93 15.24
CA LEU A 594 17.85 -7.64 15.41
C LEU A 594 16.36 -7.72 15.08
N LEU A 595 15.99 -8.41 13.99
CA LEU A 595 14.59 -8.61 13.61
C LEU A 595 13.81 -9.31 14.72
N ASP A 596 14.38 -10.37 15.30
CA ASP A 596 13.78 -11.11 16.41
C ASP A 596 13.67 -10.25 17.67
N TRP A 597 14.74 -9.52 17.98
CA TRP A 597 14.75 -8.61 19.12
C TRP A 597 13.68 -7.53 18.99
N LEU A 598 13.56 -6.89 17.82
CA LEU A 598 12.53 -5.89 17.54
C LEU A 598 11.12 -6.48 17.63
N ALA A 599 10.91 -7.70 17.11
CA ALA A 599 9.62 -8.38 17.16
C ALA A 599 9.16 -8.65 18.60
N ILE A 600 10.09 -9.10 19.45
CA ILE A 600 9.81 -9.34 20.86
C ILE A 600 9.64 -8.02 21.63
N GLU A 601 10.46 -7.02 21.33
CA GLU A 601 10.35 -5.71 21.95
C GLU A 601 9.01 -5.04 21.63
N PHE A 602 8.52 -5.17 20.39
CA PHE A 602 7.21 -4.67 19.99
C PHE A 602 6.07 -5.29 20.82
N GLN A 603 6.14 -6.60 21.06
CA GLN A 603 5.19 -7.28 21.96
C GLN A 603 5.30 -6.77 23.40
N LYS A 604 6.53 -6.62 23.93
CA LYS A 604 6.80 -6.13 25.30
C LYS A 604 6.32 -4.69 25.50
N GLN A 605 6.39 -3.85 24.48
CA GLN A 605 5.90 -2.48 24.53
C GLN A 605 4.38 -2.39 24.28
N GLY A 606 3.64 -3.50 24.43
CA GLY A 606 2.19 -3.55 24.29
C GLY A 606 1.73 -3.23 22.87
N TRP A 607 2.52 -3.61 21.87
CA TRP A 607 2.20 -3.39 20.46
C TRP A 607 2.06 -1.91 20.06
N SER A 608 2.66 -0.96 20.83
CA SER A 608 2.66 0.47 20.55
C SER A 608 3.52 0.78 19.33
N GLN A 609 2.91 1.31 18.27
CA GLN A 609 3.62 1.71 17.06
C GLN A 609 4.44 2.99 17.30
N LYS A 610 3.92 3.95 18.07
CA LYS A 610 4.64 5.19 18.39
C LYS A 610 5.90 4.90 19.20
N SER A 611 5.84 3.98 20.17
CA SER A 611 7.00 3.56 20.95
C SER A 611 8.08 2.93 20.08
N MET A 612 7.69 2.06 19.15
CA MET A 612 8.64 1.46 18.20
C MET A 612 9.24 2.49 17.24
N HIS A 613 8.43 3.41 16.71
CA HIS A 613 8.94 4.49 15.86
C HIS A 613 9.92 5.39 16.63
N LYS A 614 9.60 5.73 17.88
CA LYS A 614 10.53 6.44 18.76
C LYS A 614 11.84 5.68 18.91
N LEU A 615 11.79 4.39 19.21
CA LEU A 615 12.96 3.53 19.35
C LEU A 615 13.84 3.55 18.09
N LEU A 616 13.24 3.47 16.90
CA LEU A 616 13.92 3.50 15.62
C LEU A 616 14.62 4.86 15.38
N VAL A 617 13.88 5.96 15.50
CA VAL A 617 14.44 7.30 15.19
C VAL A 617 15.41 7.83 16.24
N MET A 618 15.36 7.31 17.46
CA MET A 618 16.33 7.64 18.53
C MET A 618 17.67 6.93 18.39
N SER A 619 17.77 5.87 17.52
CA SER A 619 19.01 5.12 17.33
C SER A 619 20.11 5.96 16.69
N ALA A 620 21.37 5.69 17.04
CA ALA A 620 22.51 6.26 16.32
C ALA A 620 22.51 5.85 14.84
N THR A 621 22.04 4.64 14.55
CA THR A 621 21.88 4.10 13.20
C THR A 621 21.00 5.01 12.33
N TYR A 622 19.86 5.51 12.85
CA TYR A 622 18.99 6.44 12.12
C TYR A 622 19.61 7.82 11.96
N ARG A 623 20.36 8.26 12.96
CA ARG A 623 20.91 9.63 13.02
C ARG A 623 22.17 9.84 12.22
N GLN A 624 22.74 8.81 11.60
CA GLN A 624 23.93 8.91 10.73
C GLN A 624 23.70 9.86 9.54
N THR A 625 24.79 10.43 9.01
CA THR A 625 24.76 11.06 7.68
C THR A 625 24.61 10.01 6.58
N SER A 626 24.00 10.38 5.47
CA SER A 626 23.84 9.54 4.28
C SER A 626 25.08 9.50 3.38
N ARG A 627 26.11 10.32 3.68
CA ARG A 627 27.33 10.41 2.85
C ARG A 627 28.07 9.08 2.85
N ILE A 628 28.38 8.59 1.65
CA ILE A 628 29.09 7.33 1.45
C ILE A 628 30.61 7.59 1.33
N ASN A 629 31.42 6.75 1.98
CA ASN A 629 32.87 6.72 1.76
C ASN A 629 33.28 5.54 0.88
N ALA A 630 34.54 5.54 0.39
CA ALA A 630 35.03 4.51 -0.55
C ALA A 630 34.95 3.09 0.02
N ASN A 631 35.27 2.89 1.31
CA ASN A 631 35.22 1.59 1.96
C ASN A 631 33.78 1.06 2.09
N GLN A 632 32.82 1.92 2.42
CA GLN A 632 31.39 1.56 2.44
C GLN A 632 30.86 1.26 1.04
N LEU A 633 31.31 2.02 0.02
CA LEU A 633 30.90 1.80 -1.36
C LEU A 633 31.39 0.43 -1.88
N GLU A 634 32.59 0.05 -1.51
CA GLU A 634 33.20 -1.23 -1.91
C GLU A 634 32.55 -2.43 -1.21
N LYS A 635 32.35 -2.33 0.12
CA LYS A 635 31.93 -3.49 0.93
C LYS A 635 30.41 -3.62 1.09
N ASP A 636 29.69 -2.50 1.08
CA ASP A 636 28.24 -2.47 1.30
C ASP A 636 27.58 -1.37 0.43
N PRO A 637 27.61 -1.49 -0.91
CA PRO A 637 27.06 -0.49 -1.82
C PRO A 637 25.55 -0.27 -1.60
N GLU A 638 24.80 -1.32 -1.29
CA GLU A 638 23.35 -1.26 -1.04
C GLU A 638 22.98 -0.83 0.39
N ASN A 639 23.96 -0.53 1.23
CA ASN A 639 23.75 -0.18 2.65
C ASN A 639 22.93 -1.22 3.44
N ARG A 640 23.17 -2.49 3.18
CA ARG A 640 22.52 -3.61 3.87
C ARG A 640 22.98 -3.80 5.32
N LEU A 641 24.15 -3.25 5.64
CA LEU A 641 24.73 -3.27 7.00
C LEU A 641 24.42 -2.00 7.79
N HIS A 642 23.70 -1.05 7.19
CA HIS A 642 23.31 0.22 7.81
C HIS A 642 24.49 1.03 8.39
N GLY A 643 25.65 1.00 7.72
CA GLY A 643 26.82 1.80 8.07
C GLY A 643 26.69 3.31 7.80
N ARG A 644 25.61 3.74 7.16
CA ARG A 644 25.21 5.11 6.89
C ARG A 644 23.69 5.23 6.89
N ALA A 645 23.15 6.45 6.97
CA ALA A 645 21.73 6.66 6.76
C ALA A 645 21.32 6.34 5.32
N SER A 646 20.11 5.89 5.15
CA SER A 646 19.54 5.64 3.82
C SER A 646 19.05 6.95 3.21
N ARG A 647 19.26 7.08 1.91
CA ARG A 647 18.76 8.18 1.08
C ARG A 647 17.86 7.63 0.00
N PHE A 648 16.63 8.09 -0.05
CA PHE A 648 15.63 7.63 -1.00
C PHE A 648 14.63 8.73 -1.33
N ARG A 649 13.97 8.62 -2.48
CA ARG A 649 12.97 9.59 -2.92
C ARG A 649 11.74 9.54 -2.01
N MET A 650 11.17 10.69 -1.70
CA MET A 650 9.91 10.76 -0.95
C MET A 650 8.74 10.28 -1.83
N PRO A 651 7.68 9.66 -1.25
CA PRO A 651 6.47 9.31 -1.98
C PRO A 651 5.81 10.52 -2.63
N ALA A 652 5.21 10.37 -3.81
CA ALA A 652 4.59 11.48 -4.54
C ALA A 652 3.53 12.24 -3.72
N MET A 653 2.76 11.54 -2.88
CA MET A 653 1.82 12.18 -1.96
C MET A 653 2.52 13.13 -1.00
N VAL A 654 3.66 12.71 -0.44
CA VAL A 654 4.45 13.54 0.47
C VAL A 654 5.07 14.71 -0.27
N LEU A 655 5.57 14.50 -1.49
CA LEU A 655 6.15 15.57 -2.32
C LEU A 655 5.14 16.67 -2.64
N ARG A 656 3.90 16.29 -3.01
CA ARG A 656 2.84 17.26 -3.26
C ARG A 656 2.47 18.02 -1.98
N ASP A 657 2.29 17.32 -0.87
CA ASP A 657 1.99 17.93 0.42
C ASP A 657 3.10 18.87 0.87
N TRP A 658 4.37 18.50 0.63
CA TRP A 658 5.54 19.32 0.91
C TRP A 658 5.54 20.63 0.14
N ALA A 659 5.26 20.59 -1.18
CA ALA A 659 5.16 21.78 -2.03
C ALA A 659 4.04 22.71 -1.57
N LEU A 660 2.87 22.15 -1.24
CA LEU A 660 1.73 22.92 -0.72
C LEU A 660 2.03 23.57 0.64
N ALA A 661 2.69 22.86 1.54
CA ALA A 661 3.08 23.39 2.85
C ALA A 661 4.13 24.50 2.73
N CYS A 662 5.17 24.30 1.93
CA CYS A 662 6.20 25.32 1.68
C CYS A 662 5.59 26.60 1.10
N SER A 663 4.60 26.47 0.24
CA SER A 663 3.92 27.61 -0.39
C SER A 663 2.92 28.31 0.51
N GLY A 664 2.46 27.68 1.60
CA GLY A 664 1.41 28.16 2.48
C GLY A 664 0.00 27.95 1.91
N LEU A 665 -0.15 27.10 0.90
CA LEU A 665 -1.45 26.72 0.32
C LEU A 665 -2.10 25.55 1.04
N LEU A 666 -1.32 24.71 1.74
CA LEU A 666 -1.82 23.48 2.33
C LEU A 666 -3.03 23.75 3.24
N ASN A 667 -4.13 23.05 2.95
CA ASN A 667 -5.24 22.91 3.89
C ASN A 667 -4.96 21.68 4.79
N GLU A 668 -4.84 21.94 6.09
CA GLU A 668 -4.47 20.95 7.11
C GLU A 668 -5.67 20.22 7.74
N ASP A 669 -6.89 20.41 7.22
CA ASP A 669 -8.08 19.74 7.72
C ASP A 669 -7.92 18.21 7.64
N ILE A 670 -8.24 17.51 8.72
CA ILE A 670 -8.11 16.05 8.83
C ILE A 670 -9.46 15.36 8.62
N GLY A 671 -9.45 14.23 7.89
CA GLY A 671 -10.63 13.38 7.70
C GLY A 671 -11.66 13.95 6.72
N GLY A 672 -12.83 13.34 6.67
CA GLY A 672 -13.94 13.75 5.83
C GLY A 672 -13.91 13.21 4.39
N ALA A 673 -14.90 13.61 3.60
CA ALA A 673 -15.05 13.17 2.22
C ALA A 673 -13.84 13.52 1.35
N PRO A 674 -13.56 12.72 0.31
CA PRO A 674 -12.45 13.00 -0.60
C PRO A 674 -12.68 14.25 -1.41
N VAL A 675 -11.58 14.90 -1.81
CA VAL A 675 -11.53 16.11 -2.64
C VAL A 675 -11.01 15.81 -4.04
N TYR A 676 -11.20 16.75 -4.95
CA TYR A 676 -10.90 16.61 -6.37
C TYR A 676 -9.94 17.72 -6.83
N PRO A 677 -8.63 17.62 -6.51
CA PRO A 677 -7.64 18.60 -6.97
C PRO A 677 -7.46 18.56 -8.48
N TYR A 678 -6.59 19.41 -9.03
CA TYR A 678 -6.31 19.47 -10.47
C TYR A 678 -6.01 18.09 -11.07
N GLN A 679 -6.64 17.81 -12.19
CA GLN A 679 -6.39 16.64 -13.05
C GLN A 679 -6.36 17.09 -14.52
N PRO A 680 -5.71 16.34 -15.40
CA PRO A 680 -5.79 16.60 -16.83
C PRO A 680 -7.25 16.54 -17.33
N ASP A 681 -7.59 17.45 -18.24
CA ASP A 681 -8.91 17.52 -18.86
C ASP A 681 -9.31 16.18 -19.48
N GLN A 682 -10.58 15.82 -19.36
CA GLN A 682 -11.20 14.64 -19.96
C GLN A 682 -10.62 13.28 -19.49
N ILE A 683 -9.83 13.26 -18.41
CA ILE A 683 -9.22 12.01 -17.94
C ILE A 683 -10.25 10.97 -17.46
N TRP A 684 -11.35 11.43 -16.83
CA TRP A 684 -12.44 10.56 -16.40
C TRP A 684 -13.48 10.37 -17.51
N GLU A 685 -13.78 11.40 -18.27
CA GLU A 685 -14.75 11.38 -19.36
C GLU A 685 -14.34 10.37 -20.45
N SER A 686 -13.04 10.18 -20.68
CA SER A 686 -12.50 9.18 -21.62
C SER A 686 -12.81 7.73 -21.22
N LEU A 687 -13.16 7.48 -19.94
CA LEU A 687 -13.56 6.16 -19.45
C LEU A 687 -15.06 5.88 -19.64
N ALA A 688 -15.85 6.87 -20.05
CA ALA A 688 -17.28 6.74 -20.25
C ALA A 688 -17.59 5.87 -21.48
N ILE A 689 -17.87 4.58 -21.26
CA ILE A 689 -18.26 3.63 -22.31
C ILE A 689 -19.75 3.76 -22.62
N THR A 690 -20.56 4.23 -21.68
CA THR A 690 -22.00 4.43 -21.84
C THR A 690 -22.44 5.82 -21.41
N LYS A 691 -23.46 6.37 -22.08
CA LYS A 691 -24.05 7.68 -21.72
C LYS A 691 -24.88 7.65 -20.42
N GLU A 692 -24.98 6.50 -19.78
CA GLU A 692 -25.84 6.32 -18.58
C GLU A 692 -25.14 6.73 -17.29
N ARG A 693 -23.84 7.05 -17.32
CA ARG A 693 -23.04 7.44 -16.16
C ARG A 693 -22.43 8.80 -16.39
N ASP A 694 -22.49 9.58 -15.33
CA ASP A 694 -21.76 10.84 -15.24
C ASP A 694 -20.32 10.55 -14.79
N PHE A 695 -19.37 10.69 -15.70
CA PHE A 695 -17.94 10.60 -15.47
C PHE A 695 -17.27 11.99 -15.47
N THR A 696 -18.04 13.05 -15.36
CA THR A 696 -17.47 14.39 -15.26
C THR A 696 -16.63 14.49 -13.99
N TYR A 697 -15.39 14.96 -14.12
CA TYR A 697 -14.53 15.22 -12.99
C TYR A 697 -15.04 16.45 -12.22
N PRO A 698 -15.50 16.30 -10.95
CA PRO A 698 -16.08 17.41 -10.20
C PRO A 698 -14.99 18.19 -9.49
N GLN A 699 -14.10 18.87 -10.24
CA GLN A 699 -12.96 19.59 -9.65
C GLN A 699 -13.40 20.46 -8.47
N SER A 700 -12.72 20.31 -7.35
CA SER A 700 -12.89 21.09 -6.14
C SER A 700 -12.54 22.57 -6.37
N THR A 701 -13.01 23.45 -5.50
CA THR A 701 -12.73 24.89 -5.52
C THR A 701 -12.26 25.36 -4.14
N GLY A 702 -11.61 26.52 -4.08
CA GLY A 702 -11.12 27.09 -2.83
C GLY A 702 -10.07 26.22 -2.16
N THR A 703 -10.11 26.14 -0.83
CA THR A 703 -9.12 25.41 -0.02
C THR A 703 -9.15 23.91 -0.20
N ASP A 704 -10.24 23.34 -0.73
CA ASP A 704 -10.32 21.89 -1.01
C ASP A 704 -9.37 21.43 -2.12
N LEU A 705 -8.91 22.33 -3.00
CA LEU A 705 -7.88 22.04 -4.00
C LEU A 705 -6.55 21.67 -3.34
N TYR A 706 -6.31 22.13 -2.13
CA TYR A 706 -5.02 22.10 -1.44
C TYR A 706 -4.99 21.20 -0.23
N ARG A 707 -6.02 20.37 -0.02
CA ARG A 707 -5.98 19.34 1.02
C ARG A 707 -4.86 18.34 0.79
N ARG A 708 -4.44 17.67 1.87
CA ARG A 708 -3.40 16.63 1.78
C ARG A 708 -3.75 15.57 0.75
N SER A 709 -2.73 15.07 0.06
CA SER A 709 -2.83 14.14 -1.06
C SER A 709 -3.62 12.87 -0.75
N MET A 710 -3.60 12.41 0.50
CA MET A 710 -4.33 11.21 0.92
C MET A 710 -5.86 11.40 0.89
N TYR A 711 -6.36 12.63 0.86
CA TYR A 711 -7.78 12.96 0.72
C TYR A 711 -8.21 13.16 -0.73
N THR A 712 -7.29 13.08 -1.69
CA THR A 712 -7.63 13.10 -3.12
C THR A 712 -8.45 11.86 -3.46
N PHE A 713 -9.58 12.05 -4.15
CA PHE A 713 -10.42 10.96 -4.61
C PHE A 713 -9.61 9.95 -5.45
N TRP A 714 -9.51 8.72 -4.97
CA TRP A 714 -8.76 7.67 -5.64
C TRP A 714 -9.68 6.78 -6.49
N ARG A 715 -9.70 7.04 -7.80
CA ARG A 715 -10.42 6.18 -8.74
C ARG A 715 -9.52 5.02 -9.18
N ARG A 716 -10.00 3.77 -9.01
CA ARG A 716 -9.17 2.58 -9.28
C ARG A 716 -8.86 2.36 -10.75
N THR A 717 -9.75 2.77 -11.65
CA THR A 717 -9.51 2.63 -13.09
C THR A 717 -8.50 3.65 -13.60
N VAL A 718 -8.46 4.83 -12.98
CA VAL A 718 -7.53 5.90 -13.30
C VAL A 718 -7.12 6.63 -12.00
N ALA A 719 -5.93 6.32 -11.51
CA ALA A 719 -5.37 6.99 -10.34
C ALA A 719 -5.09 8.49 -10.64
N PRO A 720 -5.00 9.36 -9.62
CA PRO A 720 -4.62 10.74 -9.81
C PRO A 720 -3.28 10.86 -10.57
N ALA A 721 -3.27 11.70 -11.62
CA ALA A 721 -2.18 11.74 -12.59
C ALA A 721 -0.82 12.18 -11.99
N ASN A 722 -0.86 12.96 -10.91
CA ASN A 722 0.34 13.47 -10.25
C ASN A 722 0.83 12.62 -9.07
N MET A 723 0.17 11.46 -8.81
CA MET A 723 0.55 10.51 -7.76
C MET A 723 1.39 9.35 -8.32
N PHE A 724 2.55 9.71 -8.93
CA PHE A 724 3.46 8.72 -9.49
C PHE A 724 4.06 7.80 -8.42
N ASP A 725 4.54 6.63 -8.81
CA ASP A 725 5.08 5.60 -7.90
C ASP A 725 4.16 5.30 -6.71
N SER A 726 2.85 5.28 -6.93
CA SER A 726 1.86 4.91 -5.92
C SER A 726 1.32 3.50 -6.19
N ALA A 727 0.83 2.83 -5.15
CA ALA A 727 0.16 1.55 -5.30
C ALA A 727 -1.06 1.68 -6.24
N ASN A 728 -1.28 0.66 -7.07
CA ASN A 728 -2.43 0.64 -7.98
C ASN A 728 -3.77 0.44 -7.24
N ARG A 729 -3.71 0.02 -5.96
CA ARG A 729 -4.85 -0.23 -5.07
C ARG A 729 -5.89 -1.23 -5.63
N ARG A 730 -5.45 -2.10 -6.54
CA ARG A 730 -6.24 -3.24 -7.04
C ARG A 730 -5.91 -4.52 -6.30
N THR A 731 -4.67 -4.64 -5.85
CA THR A 731 -4.14 -5.76 -5.07
C THR A 731 -3.41 -5.22 -3.84
N CYS A 732 -3.26 -6.05 -2.81
CA CYS A 732 -2.48 -5.72 -1.62
C CYS A 732 -1.05 -5.32 -2.02
N THR A 733 -0.61 -4.14 -1.59
CA THR A 733 0.73 -3.62 -1.90
C THR A 733 1.36 -3.12 -0.60
N VAL A 734 2.34 -3.85 -0.10
CA VAL A 734 3.04 -3.52 1.15
C VAL A 734 4.38 -2.82 0.92
N ARG A 735 4.82 -2.78 -0.33
CA ARG A 735 6.02 -2.08 -0.77
C ARG A 735 5.78 -1.45 -2.12
N VAL A 736 6.05 -0.16 -2.22
CA VAL A 736 6.05 0.59 -3.48
C VAL A 736 7.48 0.93 -3.83
N ASN A 737 7.91 0.58 -5.04
CA ASN A 737 9.22 0.96 -5.55
C ASN A 737 9.20 2.43 -5.95
N GLN A 738 10.12 3.20 -5.39
CA GLN A 738 10.29 4.60 -5.75
C GLN A 738 11.33 4.72 -6.85
N THR A 739 10.99 5.45 -7.89
CA THR A 739 11.85 5.66 -9.07
C THR A 739 12.19 7.13 -9.25
N CYS A 740 13.20 7.40 -10.05
CA CYS A 740 13.54 8.77 -10.48
C CYS A 740 13.57 8.78 -12.00
N THR A 741 12.45 9.13 -12.61
CA THR A 741 12.31 9.15 -14.07
C THR A 741 12.16 10.59 -14.60
N PRO A 742 12.50 10.85 -15.87
CA PRO A 742 12.25 12.15 -16.50
C PRO A 742 10.76 12.55 -16.46
N LEU A 743 9.83 11.58 -16.48
CA LEU A 743 8.40 11.86 -16.38
C LEU A 743 8.01 12.47 -15.02
N HIS A 744 8.65 12.03 -13.93
CA HIS A 744 8.42 12.63 -12.60
C HIS A 744 8.92 14.08 -12.57
N ALA A 745 10.09 14.36 -13.14
CA ALA A 745 10.58 15.73 -13.26
C ALA A 745 9.66 16.61 -14.13
N LEU A 746 9.13 16.07 -15.24
CA LEU A 746 8.15 16.78 -16.04
C LEU A 746 6.87 17.08 -15.26
N THR A 747 6.39 16.14 -14.44
CA THR A 747 5.22 16.35 -13.59
C THR A 747 5.49 17.45 -12.57
N THR A 748 6.56 17.37 -11.79
CA THR A 748 6.86 18.36 -10.75
C THR A 748 7.23 19.75 -11.29
N LEU A 749 7.57 19.87 -12.58
CA LEU A 749 7.84 21.14 -13.26
C LEU A 749 6.61 21.74 -13.95
N ASN A 750 5.59 20.94 -14.31
CA ASN A 750 4.49 21.39 -15.17
C ASN A 750 3.09 21.17 -14.59
N ASP A 751 2.94 20.30 -13.59
CA ASP A 751 1.64 20.08 -12.95
C ASP A 751 1.13 21.38 -12.31
N PRO A 752 -0.15 21.74 -12.52
CA PRO A 752 -0.72 23.00 -12.00
C PRO A 752 -0.47 23.19 -10.50
N THR A 753 -0.51 22.14 -9.70
CA THR A 753 -0.28 22.22 -8.25
C THR A 753 1.12 22.71 -7.90
N TRP A 754 2.16 22.19 -8.59
CA TRP A 754 3.55 22.59 -8.34
C TRP A 754 3.84 24.00 -8.84
N VAL A 755 3.31 24.35 -10.01
CA VAL A 755 3.46 25.70 -10.56
C VAL A 755 2.80 26.73 -9.67
N GLU A 756 1.59 26.42 -9.18
CA GLU A 756 0.86 27.30 -8.27
C GLU A 756 1.55 27.38 -6.89
N ALA A 757 2.06 26.26 -6.37
CA ALA A 757 2.86 26.28 -5.15
C ALA A 757 4.13 27.16 -5.29
N ALA A 758 4.82 27.10 -6.44
CA ALA A 758 5.99 27.94 -6.68
C ALA A 758 5.64 29.44 -6.74
N ARG A 759 4.51 29.79 -7.37
CA ARG A 759 4.00 31.18 -7.41
C ARG A 759 3.65 31.69 -6.02
N SER A 760 2.93 30.88 -5.25
CA SER A 760 2.52 31.22 -3.89
C SER A 760 3.74 31.34 -2.96
N LEU A 761 4.73 30.46 -3.09
CA LEU A 761 5.98 30.56 -2.35
C LEU A 761 6.72 31.86 -2.70
N ALA A 762 6.79 32.22 -3.98
CA ALA A 762 7.41 33.49 -4.41
C ALA A 762 6.71 34.71 -3.79
N LYS A 763 5.37 34.74 -3.81
CA LYS A 763 4.59 35.78 -3.14
C LYS A 763 4.90 35.85 -1.65
N ARG A 764 4.93 34.69 -0.98
CA ARG A 764 5.29 34.56 0.43
C ARG A 764 6.70 35.10 0.71
N CYS A 765 7.67 34.86 -0.19
CA CYS A 765 9.02 35.41 -0.07
C CYS A 765 9.03 36.92 -0.16
N MET A 766 8.33 37.50 -1.15
CA MET A 766 8.25 38.95 -1.34
C MET A 766 7.52 39.67 -0.19
N THR A 767 6.53 39.02 0.39
CA THR A 767 5.80 39.57 1.55
C THR A 767 6.68 39.60 2.80
N ASN A 768 7.52 38.60 3.01
CA ASN A 768 8.27 38.42 4.26
C ASN A 768 9.69 39.00 4.19
N ARG A 769 10.23 39.32 2.99
CA ARG A 769 11.62 39.74 2.79
C ARG A 769 11.72 40.85 1.76
N ASN A 770 12.63 41.79 2.02
CA ASN A 770 12.72 43.02 1.21
C ASN A 770 13.73 42.90 0.05
N THR A 771 14.77 42.11 0.22
CA THR A 771 15.84 41.97 -0.79
C THR A 771 15.75 40.61 -1.50
N LEU A 772 16.22 40.56 -2.73
CA LEU A 772 16.26 39.32 -3.52
C LEU A 772 17.07 38.21 -2.79
N ASP A 773 18.21 38.57 -2.21
CA ASP A 773 19.06 37.60 -1.50
C ASP A 773 18.33 37.00 -0.32
N GLU A 774 17.63 37.82 0.49
CA GLU A 774 16.79 37.34 1.59
C GLU A 774 15.61 36.50 1.11
N GLN A 775 15.02 36.82 -0.02
CA GLN A 775 13.90 36.06 -0.63
C GLN A 775 14.38 34.69 -1.10
N ILE A 776 15.54 34.57 -1.74
CA ILE A 776 16.15 33.32 -2.15
C ILE A 776 16.49 32.46 -0.93
N ILE A 777 17.11 33.06 0.11
CA ILE A 777 17.45 32.36 1.34
C ILE A 777 16.18 31.82 2.01
N PHE A 778 15.12 32.63 2.07
CA PHE A 778 13.85 32.20 2.68
C PHE A 778 13.19 31.05 1.90
N ALA A 779 13.11 31.14 0.57
CA ALA A 779 12.57 30.07 -0.27
C ALA A 779 13.36 28.77 -0.10
N PHE A 780 14.68 28.87 -0.21
CA PHE A 780 15.58 27.71 -0.11
C PHE A 780 15.45 27.03 1.26
N ARG A 781 15.51 27.81 2.34
CA ARG A 781 15.41 27.30 3.70
C ARG A 781 14.04 26.67 3.98
N THR A 782 12.97 27.26 3.47
CA THR A 782 11.61 26.72 3.62
C THR A 782 11.48 25.34 2.97
N VAL A 783 12.13 25.11 1.82
CA VAL A 783 11.99 23.87 1.06
C VAL A 783 12.96 22.79 1.53
N VAL A 784 14.25 23.13 1.78
CA VAL A 784 15.30 22.15 2.08
C VAL A 784 15.83 22.21 3.52
N SER A 785 15.30 23.12 4.34
CA SER A 785 15.53 23.26 5.79
C SER A 785 16.93 23.76 6.20
N ARG A 786 17.86 23.95 5.28
CA ARG A 786 19.20 24.53 5.52
C ARG A 786 19.39 25.86 4.79
N LEU A 787 20.40 26.59 5.14
CA LEU A 787 20.79 27.76 4.37
C LEU A 787 21.47 27.38 3.05
N PRO A 788 21.25 28.15 1.95
CA PRO A 788 21.98 27.93 0.71
C PRO A 788 23.44 28.36 0.86
N THR A 789 24.35 27.64 0.22
CA THR A 789 25.76 28.03 0.10
C THR A 789 25.89 29.28 -0.74
N SER A 790 27.06 29.93 -0.69
CA SER A 790 27.33 31.10 -1.55
C SER A 790 27.22 30.81 -3.04
N THR A 791 27.62 29.61 -3.47
CA THR A 791 27.50 29.16 -4.87
C THR A 791 26.04 28.96 -5.26
N GLU A 792 25.22 28.26 -4.41
CA GLU A 792 23.79 28.08 -4.66
C GLU A 792 23.06 29.43 -4.76
N ARG A 793 23.37 30.39 -3.88
CA ARG A 793 22.78 31.73 -3.93
C ARG A 793 23.12 32.44 -5.21
N ALA A 794 24.38 32.38 -5.64
CA ALA A 794 24.80 33.00 -6.88
C ALA A 794 24.06 32.42 -8.10
N VAL A 795 23.98 31.10 -8.19
CA VAL A 795 23.27 30.42 -9.31
C VAL A 795 21.78 30.79 -9.31
N LEU A 796 21.12 30.80 -8.15
CA LEU A 796 19.70 31.17 -8.06
C LEU A 796 19.45 32.66 -8.35
N ALA A 797 20.37 33.55 -7.96
CA ALA A 797 20.32 34.98 -8.31
C ALA A 797 20.52 35.22 -9.81
N ASP A 798 21.45 34.50 -10.43
CA ASP A 798 21.67 34.55 -11.89
C ASP A 798 20.42 34.02 -12.64
N MET A 799 19.83 32.93 -12.16
CA MET A 799 18.58 32.41 -12.70
C MET A 799 17.45 33.46 -12.62
N TYR A 800 17.30 34.10 -11.47
CA TYR A 800 16.34 35.19 -11.32
C TYR A 800 16.61 36.33 -12.33
N ALA A 801 17.83 36.80 -12.42
CA ALA A 801 18.20 37.89 -13.33
C ALA A 801 17.91 37.52 -14.79
N HIS A 802 18.23 36.29 -15.20
CA HIS A 802 17.93 35.81 -16.53
C HIS A 802 16.41 35.78 -16.79
N GLN A 803 15.61 35.18 -15.90
CA GLN A 803 14.17 35.13 -16.03
C GLN A 803 13.55 36.54 -16.04
N HIS A 804 13.97 37.42 -15.12
CA HIS A 804 13.50 38.80 -15.06
C HIS A 804 13.74 39.57 -16.35
N SER A 805 14.89 39.36 -17.00
CA SER A 805 15.24 40.08 -18.25
C SER A 805 14.47 39.56 -19.48
N HIS A 806 13.99 38.30 -19.45
CA HIS A 806 13.28 37.67 -20.57
C HIS A 806 11.76 37.62 -20.38
N THR A 807 11.25 37.96 -19.21
CA THR A 807 9.83 37.94 -18.92
C THR A 807 9.18 39.26 -19.32
N THR A 808 8.19 39.23 -20.22
CA THR A 808 7.33 40.36 -20.54
C THR A 808 6.15 40.39 -19.57
N VAL A 809 5.47 41.54 -19.44
CA VAL A 809 4.26 41.66 -18.63
C VAL A 809 3.19 40.68 -19.09
N GLU A 810 3.06 40.45 -20.40
CA GLU A 810 2.10 39.49 -20.95
C GLU A 810 2.45 38.03 -20.57
N SER A 811 3.71 37.62 -20.72
CA SER A 811 4.15 36.29 -20.30
C SER A 811 4.07 36.11 -18.77
N ALA A 812 4.28 37.19 -18.00
CA ALA A 812 4.10 37.16 -16.56
C ALA A 812 2.63 36.87 -16.18
N HIS A 813 1.68 37.60 -16.80
CA HIS A 813 0.25 37.32 -16.57
C HIS A 813 -0.15 35.90 -16.99
N ALA A 814 0.38 35.40 -18.10
CA ALA A 814 0.14 34.02 -18.53
C ALA A 814 0.69 33.00 -17.51
N PHE A 815 1.89 33.24 -16.97
CA PHE A 815 2.46 32.37 -15.93
C PHE A 815 1.68 32.45 -14.61
N LEU A 816 1.27 33.66 -14.18
CA LEU A 816 0.54 33.87 -12.93
C LEU A 816 -0.93 33.35 -13.00
N GLY A 817 -1.47 33.18 -14.20
CA GLY A 817 -2.83 32.64 -14.40
C GLY A 817 -3.95 33.59 -13.95
N SER A 818 -5.17 33.06 -13.82
CA SER A 818 -6.36 33.83 -13.43
C SER A 818 -6.56 33.92 -11.91
N ASP A 819 -5.60 33.49 -11.12
CA ASP A 819 -5.70 33.51 -9.66
C ASP A 819 -5.77 34.92 -9.13
N THR A 820 -6.90 35.30 -8.54
CA THR A 820 -7.15 36.62 -7.97
C THR A 820 -6.18 36.99 -6.84
N CYS A 821 -5.64 36.00 -6.11
CA CYS A 821 -4.65 36.23 -5.06
C CYS A 821 -3.28 36.66 -5.61
N LEU A 822 -2.96 36.26 -6.85
CA LEU A 822 -1.69 36.60 -7.52
C LEU A 822 -1.81 37.86 -8.39
N GLN A 823 -3.02 38.31 -8.68
CA GLN A 823 -3.31 39.55 -9.40
C GLN A 823 -3.35 40.80 -8.49
N ASP A 824 -2.89 40.65 -7.25
CA ASP A 824 -2.76 41.78 -6.31
C ASP A 824 -1.81 42.82 -6.91
N ALA A 825 -2.34 44.03 -7.21
CA ALA A 825 -1.60 45.15 -7.81
C ALA A 825 -0.42 45.65 -6.96
N SER A 826 -0.26 45.14 -5.75
CA SER A 826 0.89 45.46 -4.88
C SER A 826 2.22 44.82 -5.33
N TYR A 827 2.16 43.77 -6.20
CA TYR A 827 3.34 43.08 -6.68
C TYR A 827 3.63 43.36 -8.16
N ASP A 828 4.90 43.56 -8.48
CA ASP A 828 5.38 43.62 -9.88
C ASP A 828 5.27 42.21 -10.48
N PRO A 829 4.45 41.98 -11.51
CA PRO A 829 4.19 40.64 -12.05
C PRO A 829 5.45 40.02 -12.68
N VAL A 830 6.36 40.83 -13.23
CA VAL A 830 7.61 40.36 -13.83
C VAL A 830 8.56 39.85 -12.74
N LYS A 831 8.68 40.55 -11.62
CA LYS A 831 9.49 40.13 -10.47
C LYS A 831 8.93 38.90 -9.84
N LEU A 832 7.59 38.84 -9.64
CA LEU A 832 6.92 37.71 -9.05
C LEU A 832 7.10 36.44 -9.92
N THR A 833 6.98 36.55 -11.23
CA THR A 833 7.21 35.47 -12.19
C THR A 833 8.64 34.98 -12.17
N ALA A 834 9.62 35.90 -12.18
CA ALA A 834 11.04 35.54 -12.12
C ALA A 834 11.37 34.78 -10.82
N LEU A 835 10.86 35.26 -9.69
CA LEU A 835 11.03 34.58 -8.40
C LEU A 835 10.26 33.25 -8.33
N GLY A 836 9.06 33.17 -8.94
CA GLY A 836 8.29 31.94 -9.07
C GLY A 836 9.05 30.84 -9.81
N SER A 837 9.76 31.21 -10.88
CA SER A 837 10.63 30.26 -11.60
C SER A 837 11.78 29.76 -10.74
N VAL A 838 12.39 30.62 -9.92
CA VAL A 838 13.43 30.23 -8.95
C VAL A 838 12.84 29.30 -7.88
N CYS A 839 11.65 29.62 -7.33
CA CYS A 839 10.98 28.77 -6.37
C CYS A 839 10.64 27.39 -6.95
N LEU A 840 10.20 27.31 -8.21
CA LEU A 840 9.93 26.06 -8.90
C LEU A 840 11.21 25.22 -9.05
N ALA A 841 12.33 25.84 -9.36
CA ALA A 841 13.62 25.17 -9.43
C ALA A 841 14.05 24.64 -8.05
N ILE A 842 13.87 25.41 -6.98
CA ILE A 842 14.18 24.97 -5.61
C ILE A 842 13.32 23.78 -5.20
N LEU A 843 12.02 23.79 -5.51
CA LEU A 843 11.10 22.67 -5.25
C LEU A 843 11.48 21.40 -6.03
N ASN A 844 12.26 21.52 -7.10
CA ASN A 844 12.73 20.43 -7.94
C ASN A 844 14.19 20.02 -7.69
N LEU A 845 14.87 20.61 -6.72
CA LEU A 845 16.19 20.15 -6.32
C LEU A 845 16.11 18.69 -5.85
N ASP A 846 17.12 17.90 -6.17
CA ASP A 846 17.19 16.51 -5.73
C ASP A 846 17.07 16.39 -4.21
N GLU A 847 17.69 17.30 -3.46
CA GLU A 847 17.57 17.40 -2.01
C GLU A 847 16.12 17.70 -1.55
N ALA A 848 15.37 18.53 -2.30
CA ALA A 848 13.97 18.82 -2.00
C ALA A 848 13.07 17.58 -2.17
N LEU A 849 13.38 16.73 -3.14
CA LEU A 849 12.61 15.56 -3.53
C LEU A 849 13.02 14.26 -2.79
N THR A 850 14.11 14.32 -2.04
CA THR A 850 14.74 13.15 -1.42
C THR A 850 14.75 13.28 0.09
N ARG A 851 14.48 12.18 0.77
CA ARG A 851 14.71 12.03 2.21
C ARG A 851 16.19 11.69 2.41
N GLU A 852 16.94 12.60 2.98
CA GLU A 852 18.37 12.44 3.28
C GLU A 852 18.61 12.05 4.74
#